data_9097534abf15561651510752af30a3a7
#
_entry.id   9097534abf15561651510752af30a3a7
#
_cell.length_a   1.000
_cell.length_b   1.000
_cell.length_c   1.000
_cell.angle_alpha   90.00
_cell.angle_beta   90.00
_cell.angle_gamma   90.00
#
_symmetry.space_group_name_H-M   'P 1'
#
loop_
_entity.id
_entity.type
_entity.pdbx_description
1 polymer ?
#
loop_
_entity_poly.entity_id
_entity_poly.type
_entity_poly.pdbx_seq_one_letter_code
_entity_poly.pdbx_strand_id
1 'polypeptide(L)'
;MLQKTVAVNAQEITFNEFKKEVLNDYKIAKISRECSLLGRREVLTGKAKFGIFGDGKEVPQLAMAKAFKKGDFRSGYYRDQTFMMAIGELTAQQFFAGLYAHTDIKEDPMSAGRQMGGHFATHSLHENGSWKDLTKQYNSSSDISPTAGQMPRLLGLAQASKIYRNEKSVQHKTKFSDKGNEVAWGTIGNASTSEGLFFETINAAGVLQVPMVMSVWDDEYGISVHAKYQTTKESISEILKGFQRDNLHKGYEIFVINGWDYVQLMDVYQKAAKIAREQHVPVLIHVKELTQPQGHSTSGSHERYKDKDRLQWEKNHDCITKMREWILDFELETETGDILRFVDGEEDLIIIEKEAKKVVTNAKRNAWNAYLNEIKSELLAVTEILEGIAKKSVNGTFINKYKNDLVNITEPTKKDVLSIARKCLWYLRDEYFSEKIELQNFIKATLKDAHYKYSTHLTSETDLSSLEILEKKPTYAQDKNMVDARIIMRDNFDAILSKHQDVVIFGEDAGFIGDVNQGLEGLQEKYGNIRISDTGIREATIIGQGIGLAMRGLRPIAEIQYLDYLLYALQIMSDDLATLRYRTFGKQKAPLIIRTRGHRLEGIWHAGSPMGGIINNLRGIHVLVPRNMTKAAGFYNTLLAGDDPALVIECLNGYRLKEELPTNLGDFKTPIGIVETVKEGKDITVVSYGSTLRLVQDAAKDLAQVGIDVEIIDAQSLLPFDVTHDCVKSVAKTNKLLVVDEDVPGGASAYILQEILENQNGYQYLDSKPATLTSKAHRPAYGTDGDYFSKPSIEDIFEKVYDIMHEFNPQKFKSLY
;
A
#
# COMPACT_ATOMS: atom_id res chain seq x y z
N MET A 1 16.94 42.90 23.91
CA MET A 1 17.04 42.31 25.27
C MET A 1 16.78 40.82 25.12
N LEU A 2 17.83 40.04 24.95
CA LEU A 2 17.75 38.57 24.92
C LEU A 2 17.79 38.09 26.37
N GLN A 3 16.65 37.67 26.88
CA GLN A 3 16.53 37.05 28.19
C GLN A 3 17.17 35.69 28.22
N LYS A 4 17.92 35.41 29.28
CA LYS A 4 18.60 34.17 29.65
C LYS A 4 17.73 32.94 29.39
N THR A 5 18.21 32.12 28.47
CA THR A 5 17.64 30.80 28.19
C THR A 5 18.08 29.81 29.26
N VAL A 6 17.11 29.05 29.74
CA VAL A 6 17.32 27.92 30.64
C VAL A 6 18.13 26.84 29.91
N ALA A 7 19.25 26.45 30.50
CA ALA A 7 20.12 25.39 30.02
C ALA A 7 19.38 24.04 30.08
N VAL A 8 19.05 23.49 28.90
CA VAL A 8 18.77 22.07 28.70
C VAL A 8 19.92 21.55 27.85
N ASN A 9 20.60 20.47 28.24
CA ASN A 9 21.74 19.81 27.62
C ASN A 9 21.81 19.89 26.08
N ALA A 10 21.99 21.08 25.54
CA ALA A 10 22.42 21.33 24.18
C ALA A 10 23.94 21.31 24.21
N GLN A 11 24.59 20.47 23.42
CA GLN A 11 25.99 20.65 23.10
C GLN A 11 26.12 22.08 22.57
N GLU A 12 26.88 22.94 23.26
CA GLU A 12 27.24 24.25 22.75
C GLU A 12 28.04 24.02 21.46
N ILE A 13 27.45 24.42 20.33
CA ILE A 13 28.16 24.39 19.04
C ILE A 13 28.96 25.71 18.90
N THR A 14 30.13 25.63 18.32
CA THR A 14 30.91 26.83 17.98
C THR A 14 30.21 27.61 16.86
N PHE A 15 30.48 28.92 16.77
CA PHE A 15 29.98 29.73 15.66
C PHE A 15 30.39 29.14 14.30
N ASN A 16 31.57 28.59 14.15
CA ASN A 16 32.04 27.99 12.91
C ASN A 16 31.23 26.73 12.51
N GLU A 17 30.82 25.90 13.46
CA GLU A 17 29.94 24.77 13.23
C GLU A 17 28.54 25.24 12.84
N PHE A 18 28.00 26.25 13.54
CA PHE A 18 26.72 26.86 13.21
C PHE A 18 26.72 27.46 11.80
N LYS A 19 27.76 28.26 11.46
CA LYS A 19 27.97 28.83 10.12
C LYS A 19 27.97 27.72 9.05
N LYS A 20 28.72 26.65 9.29
CA LYS A 20 28.80 25.51 8.38
C LYS A 20 27.44 24.84 8.17
N GLU A 21 26.67 24.65 9.24
CA GLU A 21 25.33 24.06 9.15
C GLU A 21 24.36 24.94 8.35
N VAL A 22 24.31 26.25 8.63
CA VAL A 22 23.45 27.19 7.92
C VAL A 22 23.75 27.24 6.43
N LEU A 23 25.05 27.35 6.07
CA LEU A 23 25.45 27.38 4.66
C LEU A 23 25.21 26.05 3.94
N ASN A 24 25.34 24.92 4.64
CA ASN A 24 24.99 23.63 4.09
C ASN A 24 23.47 23.47 3.86
N ASP A 25 22.65 23.93 4.80
CA ASP A 25 21.21 23.94 4.65
C ASP A 25 20.76 24.81 3.46
N TYR A 26 21.36 26.00 3.31
CA TYR A 26 21.14 26.84 2.14
C TYR A 26 21.53 26.13 0.83
N LYS A 27 22.68 25.46 0.81
CA LYS A 27 23.14 24.67 -0.36
C LYS A 27 22.15 23.55 -0.70
N ILE A 28 21.65 22.80 0.28
CA ILE A 28 20.65 21.73 0.07
C ILE A 28 19.34 22.32 -0.49
N ALA A 29 18.86 23.43 0.08
CA ALA A 29 17.68 24.13 -0.43
C ALA A 29 17.84 24.53 -1.90
N LYS A 30 19.00 25.08 -2.27
CA LYS A 30 19.34 25.46 -3.66
C LYS A 30 19.41 24.24 -4.58
N ILE A 31 20.03 23.14 -4.15
CA ILE A 31 20.07 21.87 -4.92
C ILE A 31 18.63 21.37 -5.18
N SER A 32 17.79 21.33 -4.14
CA SER A 32 16.40 20.88 -4.27
C SER A 32 15.60 21.77 -5.23
N ARG A 33 15.73 23.12 -5.12
CA ARG A 33 15.08 24.07 -6.03
C ARG A 33 15.56 23.87 -7.48
N GLU A 34 16.85 23.73 -7.71
CA GLU A 34 17.40 23.49 -9.05
C GLU A 34 16.94 22.14 -9.63
N CYS A 35 16.77 21.10 -8.79
CA CYS A 35 16.16 19.84 -9.21
C CYS A 35 14.72 20.04 -9.69
N SER A 36 13.92 20.84 -8.97
CA SER A 36 12.54 21.16 -9.38
C SER A 36 12.50 21.93 -10.71
N LEU A 37 13.31 22.97 -10.85
CA LEU A 37 13.39 23.78 -12.07
C LEU A 37 13.81 22.95 -13.29
N LEU A 38 14.85 22.14 -13.11
CA LEU A 38 15.37 21.30 -14.21
C LEU A 38 14.43 20.13 -14.50
N GLY A 39 13.85 19.53 -13.47
CA GLY A 39 12.86 18.44 -13.60
C GLY A 39 11.63 18.87 -14.39
N ARG A 40 11.10 20.07 -14.12
CA ARG A 40 10.00 20.65 -14.92
C ARG A 40 10.40 20.79 -16.40
N ARG A 41 11.61 21.23 -16.68
CA ARG A 41 12.11 21.36 -18.07
C ARG A 41 12.19 19.98 -18.76
N GLU A 42 12.67 18.94 -18.07
CA GLU A 42 12.74 17.58 -18.62
C GLU A 42 11.35 17.03 -18.98
N VAL A 43 10.32 17.37 -18.20
CA VAL A 43 8.93 17.00 -18.52
C VAL A 43 8.43 17.80 -19.74
N LEU A 44 8.61 19.10 -19.75
CA LEU A 44 8.16 19.96 -20.87
C LEU A 44 8.85 19.64 -22.19
N THR A 45 10.06 19.11 -22.15
CA THR A 45 10.79 18.62 -23.34
C THR A 45 10.48 17.17 -23.72
N GLY A 46 9.61 16.49 -22.96
CA GLY A 46 9.10 15.14 -23.26
C GLY A 46 9.99 13.99 -22.78
N LYS A 47 11.12 14.25 -22.14
CA LYS A 47 12.01 13.20 -21.59
C LYS A 47 11.39 12.49 -20.38
N ALA A 48 10.67 13.22 -19.55
CA ALA A 48 9.86 12.67 -18.49
C ALA A 48 8.36 12.88 -18.79
N LYS A 49 7.49 12.09 -18.18
CA LYS A 49 6.04 12.10 -18.51
C LYS A 49 5.23 13.03 -17.63
N PHE A 50 5.62 13.15 -16.37
CA PHE A 50 4.93 13.98 -15.39
C PHE A 50 5.90 14.43 -14.30
N GLY A 51 5.67 15.62 -13.74
CA GLY A 51 6.45 16.14 -12.63
C GLY A 51 5.59 16.93 -11.66
N ILE A 52 5.81 16.66 -10.38
CA ILE A 52 5.26 17.36 -9.25
C ILE A 52 6.40 17.55 -8.26
N PHE A 53 6.66 18.80 -7.87
CA PHE A 53 7.90 19.14 -7.19
C PHE A 53 7.64 19.90 -5.89
N GLY A 54 8.62 19.88 -4.98
CA GLY A 54 8.54 20.46 -3.64
C GLY A 54 9.00 21.92 -3.53
N ASP A 55 9.16 22.62 -4.64
CA ASP A 55 9.61 24.00 -4.65
C ASP A 55 8.70 24.93 -3.84
N GLY A 56 9.31 25.88 -3.12
CA GLY A 56 8.64 26.82 -2.22
C GLY A 56 8.42 26.29 -0.79
N LYS A 57 8.88 25.09 -0.48
CA LYS A 57 8.73 24.40 0.80
C LYS A 57 10.06 23.89 1.37
N GLU A 58 11.19 24.39 0.86
CA GLU A 58 12.51 23.85 1.18
C GLU A 58 12.91 24.12 2.64
N VAL A 59 12.73 25.33 3.13
CA VAL A 59 13.20 25.74 4.45
C VAL A 59 12.49 25.01 5.59
N PRO A 60 11.16 24.88 5.64
CA PRO A 60 10.51 24.09 6.69
C PRO A 60 10.86 22.59 6.63
N GLN A 61 11.16 22.04 5.45
CA GLN A 61 11.62 20.67 5.32
C GLN A 61 13.05 20.47 5.88
N LEU A 62 13.92 21.46 5.77
CA LEU A 62 15.22 21.45 6.46
C LEU A 62 15.06 21.44 7.98
N ALA A 63 14.15 22.26 8.52
CA ALA A 63 13.87 22.29 9.94
C ALA A 63 13.31 20.96 10.46
N MET A 64 12.40 20.36 9.71
CA MET A 64 11.89 19.00 10.00
C MET A 64 13.04 17.99 9.99
N ALA A 65 13.92 18.02 8.99
CA ALA A 65 15.03 17.09 8.86
C ALA A 65 16.02 17.18 10.03
N LYS A 66 16.27 18.37 10.57
CA LYS A 66 17.15 18.58 11.75
C LYS A 66 16.56 18.01 13.04
N ALA A 67 15.24 17.92 13.15
CA ALA A 67 14.55 17.34 14.30
C ALA A 67 14.31 15.83 14.17
N PHE A 68 14.38 15.29 12.95
CA PHE A 68 14.19 13.88 12.62
C PHE A 68 15.43 13.05 12.98
N LYS A 69 15.23 11.94 13.69
CA LYS A 69 16.32 11.08 14.16
C LYS A 69 16.29 9.69 13.52
N LYS A 70 17.41 9.01 13.50
CA LYS A 70 17.45 7.58 13.18
C LYS A 70 16.49 6.83 14.10
N GLY A 71 15.73 5.90 13.54
CA GLY A 71 14.63 5.22 14.22
C GLY A 71 13.25 5.86 13.99
N ASP A 72 13.17 7.17 13.81
CA ASP A 72 11.94 7.87 13.47
C ASP A 72 11.39 7.41 12.11
N PHE A 73 10.08 7.61 11.91
CA PHE A 73 9.39 7.24 10.67
C PHE A 73 8.71 8.46 10.04
N ARG A 74 8.88 8.60 8.73
CA ARG A 74 8.11 9.54 7.92
C ARG A 74 6.96 8.83 7.21
N SER A 75 5.76 9.42 7.23
CA SER A 75 4.64 9.14 6.34
C SER A 75 4.21 10.46 5.71
N GLY A 76 4.81 10.80 4.59
CA GLY A 76 4.67 12.09 3.94
C GLY A 76 4.04 11.97 2.55
N TYR A 77 4.30 12.98 1.72
CA TYR A 77 3.78 13.04 0.37
C TYR A 77 4.82 13.58 -0.63
N TYR A 78 4.49 13.61 -1.88
CA TYR A 78 5.37 13.82 -3.03
C TYR A 78 6.14 15.15 -3.07
N ARG A 79 5.90 16.11 -2.16
CA ARG A 79 6.66 17.38 -2.12
C ARG A 79 7.84 17.38 -1.14
N ASP A 80 8.09 16.30 -0.43
CA ASP A 80 9.11 16.23 0.62
C ASP A 80 10.54 15.95 0.10
N GLN A 81 10.83 16.33 -1.14
CA GLN A 81 12.14 16.06 -1.76
C GLN A 81 13.31 16.71 -0.99
N THR A 82 13.14 17.94 -0.47
CA THR A 82 14.19 18.63 0.29
C THR A 82 14.46 17.93 1.62
N PHE A 83 13.40 17.46 2.29
CA PHE A 83 13.54 16.64 3.49
C PHE A 83 14.37 15.37 3.22
N MET A 84 14.05 14.63 2.17
CA MET A 84 14.77 13.39 1.81
C MET A 84 16.23 13.67 1.44
N MET A 85 16.52 14.78 0.77
CA MET A 85 17.89 15.22 0.47
C MET A 85 18.64 15.61 1.76
N ALA A 86 17.98 16.30 2.68
CA ALA A 86 18.59 16.79 3.92
C ALA A 86 18.97 15.67 4.89
N ILE A 87 18.17 14.60 4.95
CA ILE A 87 18.50 13.41 5.75
C ILE A 87 19.49 12.46 5.02
N GLY A 88 19.86 12.75 3.77
CA GLY A 88 20.83 11.97 2.99
C GLY A 88 20.26 10.73 2.28
N GLU A 89 18.95 10.55 2.24
CA GLU A 89 18.27 9.40 1.63
C GLU A 89 17.88 9.63 0.16
N LEU A 90 18.16 10.82 -0.38
CA LEU A 90 17.92 11.17 -1.79
C LEU A 90 19.05 12.03 -2.35
N THR A 91 19.70 11.61 -3.40
CA THR A 91 20.64 12.43 -4.17
C THR A 91 19.96 13.09 -5.36
N ALA A 92 20.54 14.16 -5.91
CA ALA A 92 20.03 14.79 -7.13
C ALA A 92 20.03 13.80 -8.33
N GLN A 93 20.97 12.86 -8.42
CA GLN A 93 21.00 11.85 -9.46
C GLN A 93 19.82 10.87 -9.33
N GLN A 94 19.56 10.38 -8.13
CA GLN A 94 18.42 9.49 -7.85
C GLN A 94 17.07 10.17 -8.08
N PHE A 95 16.98 11.48 -7.79
CA PHE A 95 15.80 12.28 -8.13
C PHE A 95 15.49 12.24 -9.64
N PHE A 96 16.52 12.44 -10.48
CA PHE A 96 16.33 12.37 -11.94
C PHE A 96 16.14 10.93 -12.42
N ALA A 97 16.80 9.95 -11.84
CA ALA A 97 16.59 8.53 -12.17
C ALA A 97 15.13 8.12 -11.93
N GLY A 98 14.53 8.52 -10.79
CA GLY A 98 13.10 8.33 -10.51
C GLY A 98 12.20 9.09 -11.51
N LEU A 99 12.59 10.31 -11.90
CA LEU A 99 11.84 11.11 -12.89
C LEU A 99 11.84 10.46 -14.29
N TYR A 100 12.92 9.76 -14.65
CA TYR A 100 13.04 8.99 -15.91
C TYR A 100 12.51 7.55 -15.79
N ALA A 101 12.01 7.15 -14.64
CA ALA A 101 11.53 5.81 -14.32
C ALA A 101 12.61 4.73 -14.57
N HIS A 102 13.83 4.94 -14.07
CA HIS A 102 14.92 3.98 -14.17
C HIS A 102 14.60 2.69 -13.40
N THR A 103 14.76 1.54 -14.04
CA THR A 103 14.30 0.24 -13.49
C THR A 103 15.31 -0.45 -12.58
N ASP A 104 16.51 0.06 -12.42
CA ASP A 104 17.49 -0.46 -11.45
C ASP A 104 17.24 0.20 -10.06
N ILE A 105 17.03 -0.63 -9.04
CA ILE A 105 16.82 -0.19 -7.65
C ILE A 105 18.03 0.55 -7.06
N LYS A 106 19.21 0.46 -7.66
CA LYS A 106 20.39 1.21 -7.26
C LYS A 106 20.36 2.66 -7.78
N GLU A 107 19.80 2.87 -8.96
CA GLU A 107 19.65 4.19 -9.57
C GLU A 107 18.37 4.90 -9.07
N ASP A 108 17.23 4.20 -9.04
CA ASP A 108 15.99 4.65 -8.40
C ASP A 108 15.66 3.79 -7.16
N PRO A 109 16.24 4.11 -6.00
CA PRO A 109 16.02 3.34 -4.78
C PRO A 109 14.59 3.46 -4.23
N MET A 110 13.80 4.41 -4.71
CA MET A 110 12.45 4.65 -4.22
C MET A 110 11.46 3.62 -4.75
N SER A 111 11.57 3.25 -6.04
CA SER A 111 10.57 2.42 -6.71
C SER A 111 11.08 1.51 -7.82
N ALA A 112 12.34 1.63 -8.23
CA ALA A 112 12.85 0.98 -9.45
C ALA A 112 11.97 1.29 -10.69
N GLY A 113 11.57 2.55 -10.85
CA GLY A 113 10.73 3.01 -11.94
C GLY A 113 9.26 2.63 -11.89
N ARG A 114 8.77 2.06 -10.80
CA ARG A 114 7.37 1.59 -10.66
C ARG A 114 6.38 2.68 -10.25
N GLN A 115 6.87 3.79 -9.72
CA GLN A 115 6.07 4.98 -9.39
C GLN A 115 6.55 6.17 -10.21
N MET A 116 5.70 7.19 -10.35
CA MET A 116 6.15 8.46 -10.90
C MET A 116 7.10 9.18 -9.93
N GLY A 117 8.02 9.98 -10.46
CA GLY A 117 8.98 10.74 -9.65
C GLY A 117 8.30 11.59 -8.57
N GLY A 118 8.98 11.75 -7.43
CA GLY A 118 8.49 12.48 -6.27
C GLY A 118 7.79 11.58 -5.21
N HIS A 119 7.75 10.27 -5.39
CA HIS A 119 7.25 9.33 -4.37
C HIS A 119 8.45 8.68 -3.68
N PHE A 120 8.63 9.00 -2.41
CA PHE A 120 9.82 8.63 -1.65
C PHE A 120 9.59 7.42 -0.77
N ALA A 121 10.65 6.62 -0.56
CA ALA A 121 10.67 5.46 0.33
C ALA A 121 12.10 5.18 0.79
N THR A 122 12.26 4.51 1.93
CA THR A 122 13.52 3.87 2.35
C THR A 122 13.37 2.36 2.41
N HIS A 123 14.47 1.62 2.36
CA HIS A 123 14.41 0.16 2.37
C HIS A 123 14.38 -0.37 3.81
N SER A 124 13.27 -0.99 4.20
CA SER A 124 13.10 -1.64 5.51
C SER A 124 13.55 -3.11 5.53
N LEU A 125 13.75 -3.71 4.36
CA LEU A 125 14.06 -5.13 4.21
C LEU A 125 15.42 -5.35 3.54
N HIS A 126 16.06 -6.47 3.91
CA HIS A 126 17.11 -7.10 3.14
C HIS A 126 16.55 -7.79 1.89
N GLU A 127 17.41 -8.25 0.98
CA GLU A 127 16.99 -8.95 -0.25
C GLU A 127 16.24 -10.27 0.02
N ASN A 128 16.57 -10.94 1.10
CA ASN A 128 15.88 -12.17 1.54
C ASN A 128 14.55 -11.91 2.28
N GLY A 129 14.02 -10.68 2.26
CA GLY A 129 12.77 -10.31 2.92
C GLY A 129 12.83 -10.15 4.44
N SER A 130 14.00 -10.37 5.07
CA SER A 130 14.19 -10.15 6.51
C SER A 130 14.28 -8.65 6.84
N TRP A 131 13.84 -8.29 8.05
CA TRP A 131 13.86 -6.90 8.50
C TRP A 131 15.30 -6.41 8.79
N LYS A 132 15.61 -5.21 8.32
CA LYS A 132 16.78 -4.44 8.77
C LYS A 132 16.60 -3.98 10.21
N ASP A 133 17.65 -3.40 10.78
CA ASP A 133 17.57 -2.68 12.06
C ASP A 133 17.05 -1.27 11.82
N LEU A 134 15.73 -1.09 11.99
CA LEU A 134 15.04 0.16 11.73
C LEU A 134 15.40 1.28 12.71
N THR A 135 16.01 0.94 13.86
CA THR A 135 16.47 1.94 14.84
C THR A 135 17.81 2.60 14.45
N LYS A 136 18.53 2.05 13.48
CA LYS A 136 19.85 2.52 13.02
C LYS A 136 19.78 3.32 11.71
N GLN A 137 18.64 3.45 11.09
CA GLN A 137 18.44 4.14 9.82
C GLN A 137 17.33 5.19 9.91
N TYR A 138 17.29 6.11 8.95
CA TYR A 138 16.13 6.95 8.70
C TYR A 138 15.06 6.13 7.97
N ASN A 139 13.80 6.22 8.42
CA ASN A 139 12.73 5.43 7.84
C ASN A 139 11.68 6.34 7.19
N SER A 140 11.42 6.11 5.92
CA SER A 140 10.31 6.71 5.18
C SER A 140 9.43 5.60 4.63
N SER A 141 8.18 5.54 5.07
CA SER A 141 7.18 4.69 4.42
C SER A 141 6.94 5.18 2.99
N SER A 142 6.71 4.26 2.07
CA SER A 142 6.53 4.61 0.65
C SER A 142 5.33 5.52 0.45
N ASP A 143 5.56 6.66 -0.21
CA ASP A 143 4.50 7.61 -0.53
C ASP A 143 3.45 7.03 -1.46
N ILE A 144 2.24 7.59 -1.39
CA ILE A 144 1.13 7.31 -2.30
C ILE A 144 0.58 8.63 -2.85
N SER A 145 0.00 8.59 -4.06
CA SER A 145 -0.59 9.78 -4.69
C SER A 145 -1.96 10.19 -4.14
N PRO A 146 -2.86 9.27 -3.73
CA PRO A 146 -4.15 9.66 -3.20
C PRO A 146 -4.04 10.62 -2.04
N THR A 147 -4.76 11.73 -2.16
CA THR A 147 -4.71 12.86 -1.23
C THR A 147 -5.11 12.43 0.18
N ALA A 148 -4.30 12.76 1.18
CA ALA A 148 -4.42 12.34 2.58
C ALA A 148 -4.34 10.83 2.86
N GLY A 149 -4.13 9.98 1.86
CA GLY A 149 -4.06 8.52 2.03
C GLY A 149 -2.90 8.05 2.93
N GLN A 150 -1.85 8.85 3.09
CA GLN A 150 -0.74 8.58 4.02
C GLN A 150 -1.11 8.77 5.50
N MET A 151 -2.20 9.49 5.79
CA MET A 151 -2.58 9.86 7.15
C MET A 151 -2.96 8.66 8.04
N PRO A 152 -3.80 7.72 7.59
CA PRO A 152 -4.14 6.56 8.42
C PRO A 152 -2.93 5.71 8.81
N ARG A 153 -1.98 5.52 7.90
CA ARG A 153 -0.73 4.80 8.17
C ARG A 153 0.16 5.53 9.18
N LEU A 154 0.22 6.86 9.12
CA LEU A 154 0.94 7.68 10.09
C LEU A 154 0.51 7.39 11.53
N LEU A 155 -0.80 7.25 11.74
CA LEU A 155 -1.35 6.90 13.06
C LEU A 155 -0.77 5.59 13.60
N GLY A 156 -0.72 4.55 12.76
CA GLY A 156 -0.17 3.25 13.15
C GLY A 156 1.34 3.29 13.43
N LEU A 157 2.09 4.03 12.61
CA LEU A 157 3.53 4.25 12.85
C LEU A 157 3.78 4.92 14.21
N ALA A 158 2.96 5.90 14.59
CA ALA A 158 3.04 6.56 15.89
C ALA A 158 2.58 5.65 17.04
N GLN A 159 1.49 4.91 16.85
CA GLN A 159 0.96 4.01 17.89
C GLN A 159 1.93 2.87 18.22
N ALA A 160 2.70 2.39 17.24
CA ALA A 160 3.72 1.37 17.50
C ALA A 160 4.71 1.80 18.60
N SER A 161 5.16 3.07 18.59
CA SER A 161 6.03 3.60 19.67
C SER A 161 5.35 3.57 21.02
N LYS A 162 4.05 3.89 21.09
CA LYS A 162 3.28 3.78 22.33
C LYS A 162 3.20 2.33 22.82
N ILE A 163 2.98 1.37 21.93
CA ILE A 163 2.95 -0.07 22.26
C ILE A 163 4.32 -0.51 22.77
N TYR A 164 5.40 -0.22 22.07
CA TYR A 164 6.77 -0.56 22.49
C TYR A 164 7.16 0.07 23.83
N ARG A 165 6.61 1.24 24.18
CA ARG A 165 6.87 1.89 25.47
C ARG A 165 6.14 1.19 26.61
N ASN A 166 4.88 0.82 26.41
CA ASN A 166 3.98 0.41 27.48
C ASN A 166 3.81 -1.12 27.61
N GLU A 167 4.08 -1.88 26.53
CA GLU A 167 3.96 -3.34 26.49
C GLU A 167 5.34 -3.98 26.65
N LYS A 168 5.62 -4.50 27.84
CA LYS A 168 6.95 -5.06 28.17
C LYS A 168 7.30 -6.29 27.33
N SER A 169 6.32 -7.08 26.96
CA SER A 169 6.51 -8.33 26.23
C SER A 169 7.14 -8.13 24.84
N VAL A 170 7.00 -6.94 24.23
CA VAL A 170 7.57 -6.62 22.91
C VAL A 170 8.87 -5.80 22.98
N GLN A 171 9.32 -5.37 24.16
CA GLN A 171 10.53 -4.54 24.27
C GLN A 171 11.82 -5.25 23.86
N HIS A 172 11.82 -6.57 23.77
CA HIS A 172 12.94 -7.36 23.24
C HIS A 172 13.15 -7.19 21.73
N LYS A 173 12.18 -6.62 21.00
CA LYS A 173 12.25 -6.40 19.55
C LYS A 173 13.06 -5.13 19.20
N THR A 174 14.29 -5.06 19.66
CA THR A 174 15.18 -3.89 19.60
C THR A 174 15.53 -3.42 18.18
N LYS A 175 15.32 -4.23 17.15
CA LYS A 175 15.45 -3.81 15.74
C LYS A 175 14.36 -2.85 15.28
N PHE A 176 13.25 -2.80 15.98
CA PHE A 176 12.06 -2.03 15.58
C PHE A 176 11.84 -0.79 16.42
N SER A 177 12.31 -0.79 17.65
CA SER A 177 12.12 0.34 18.56
C SER A 177 13.17 0.37 19.68
N ASP A 178 13.61 1.57 20.04
CA ASP A 178 14.30 1.85 21.29
C ASP A 178 13.27 2.26 22.34
N LYS A 179 12.56 1.25 22.88
CA LYS A 179 11.57 1.40 23.97
C LYS A 179 10.49 2.48 23.68
N GLY A 180 10.11 2.66 22.43
CA GLY A 180 9.07 3.60 22.03
C GLY A 180 9.50 5.05 21.98
N ASN A 181 10.80 5.31 21.78
CA ASN A 181 11.33 6.67 21.65
C ASN A 181 11.15 7.28 20.26
N GLU A 182 10.76 6.51 19.26
CA GLU A 182 10.63 6.99 17.89
C GLU A 182 9.38 7.85 17.73
N VAL A 183 9.51 8.91 16.92
CA VAL A 183 8.43 9.81 16.52
C VAL A 183 7.99 9.46 15.10
N ALA A 184 6.70 9.48 14.84
CA ALA A 184 6.16 9.39 13.48
C ALA A 184 5.85 10.81 12.95
N TRP A 185 6.44 11.13 11.80
CA TRP A 185 6.37 12.43 11.17
C TRP A 185 5.48 12.38 9.93
N GLY A 186 4.48 13.23 9.91
CA GLY A 186 3.56 13.36 8.78
C GLY A 186 3.69 14.71 8.10
N THR A 187 3.46 14.73 6.79
CA THR A 187 3.35 15.96 6.00
C THR A 187 2.12 15.90 5.12
N ILE A 188 1.45 17.03 4.96
CA ILE A 188 0.24 17.17 4.15
C ILE A 188 0.10 18.62 3.65
N GLY A 189 -0.43 18.80 2.43
CA GLY A 189 -0.81 20.11 1.94
C GLY A 189 -2.12 20.61 2.58
N ASN A 190 -2.29 21.91 2.73
CA ASN A 190 -3.49 22.50 3.32
C ASN A 190 -4.78 22.05 2.61
N ALA A 191 -4.80 21.99 1.31
CA ALA A 191 -5.97 21.53 0.55
C ALA A 191 -6.36 20.08 0.89
N SER A 192 -5.38 19.22 1.11
CA SER A 192 -5.58 17.82 1.46
C SER A 192 -6.19 17.63 2.84
N THR A 193 -6.17 18.64 3.71
CA THR A 193 -6.83 18.58 5.02
C THR A 193 -8.35 18.58 4.93
N SER A 194 -8.92 18.81 3.73
CA SER A 194 -10.37 18.70 3.47
C SER A 194 -10.86 17.25 3.39
N GLU A 195 -9.94 16.29 3.23
CA GLU A 195 -10.27 14.87 3.18
C GLU A 195 -10.67 14.32 4.56
N GLY A 196 -11.69 13.44 4.58
CA GLY A 196 -12.15 12.79 5.82
C GLY A 196 -11.04 12.05 6.57
N LEU A 197 -10.12 11.40 5.83
CA LEU A 197 -8.97 10.69 6.39
C LEU A 197 -8.06 11.56 7.28
N PHE A 198 -7.95 12.86 6.96
CA PHE A 198 -7.23 13.78 7.82
C PHE A 198 -7.91 13.91 9.18
N PHE A 199 -9.21 14.22 9.22
CA PHE A 199 -9.95 14.40 10.47
C PHE A 199 -10.05 13.12 11.30
N GLU A 200 -10.29 11.97 10.65
CA GLU A 200 -10.26 10.66 11.34
C GLU A 200 -8.91 10.42 12.03
N THR A 201 -7.80 10.65 11.32
CA THR A 201 -6.45 10.46 11.84
C THR A 201 -6.15 11.42 12.98
N ILE A 202 -6.46 12.71 12.81
CA ILE A 202 -6.23 13.73 13.86
C ILE A 202 -7.03 13.39 15.12
N ASN A 203 -8.31 13.06 14.98
CA ASN A 203 -9.11 12.65 16.12
C ASN A 203 -8.55 11.40 16.82
N ALA A 204 -8.24 10.36 16.06
CA ALA A 204 -7.71 9.11 16.59
C ALA A 204 -6.36 9.29 17.30
N ALA A 205 -5.45 10.09 16.77
CA ALA A 205 -4.17 10.36 17.41
C ALA A 205 -4.33 11.15 18.71
N GLY A 206 -5.29 12.09 18.77
CA GLY A 206 -5.65 12.81 19.99
C GLY A 206 -6.22 11.89 21.08
N VAL A 207 -7.10 10.95 20.71
CA VAL A 207 -7.65 9.94 21.63
C VAL A 207 -6.56 8.99 22.12
N LEU A 208 -5.75 8.47 21.21
CA LEU A 208 -4.70 7.51 21.51
C LEU A 208 -3.50 8.12 22.23
N GLN A 209 -3.24 9.41 22.12
CA GLN A 209 -2.06 10.07 22.67
C GLN A 209 -0.78 9.35 22.21
N VAL A 210 -0.37 9.60 20.96
CA VAL A 210 0.74 8.94 20.29
C VAL A 210 1.82 9.94 19.86
N PRO A 211 3.10 9.56 19.76
CA PRO A 211 4.20 10.44 19.36
C PRO A 211 4.16 10.74 17.85
N MET A 212 3.21 11.57 17.44
CA MET A 212 3.01 12.01 16.07
C MET A 212 3.32 13.50 15.94
N VAL A 213 4.09 13.89 14.93
CA VAL A 213 4.26 15.29 14.52
C VAL A 213 3.71 15.43 13.10
N MET A 214 2.67 16.23 12.94
CA MET A 214 2.02 16.51 11.66
C MET A 214 2.33 17.94 11.21
N SER A 215 2.94 18.08 10.03
CA SER A 215 3.19 19.37 9.38
C SER A 215 2.18 19.61 8.27
N VAL A 216 1.45 20.72 8.34
CA VAL A 216 0.57 21.18 7.26
C VAL A 216 1.30 22.25 6.48
N TRP A 217 1.63 21.95 5.22
CA TRP A 217 2.25 22.89 4.28
C TRP A 217 1.18 23.75 3.62
N ASP A 218 1.05 25.01 4.05
CA ASP A 218 -0.04 25.90 3.61
C ASP A 218 0.48 26.99 2.65
N ASP A 219 0.15 26.81 1.36
CA ASP A 219 0.34 27.80 0.30
C ASP A 219 -0.98 28.43 -0.18
N GLU A 220 -2.07 28.22 0.59
CA GLU A 220 -3.44 28.71 0.37
C GLU A 220 -4.15 28.13 -0.86
N TYR A 221 -3.54 27.20 -1.62
CA TYR A 221 -4.12 26.68 -2.84
C TYR A 221 -4.11 25.15 -2.93
N GLY A 222 -5.21 24.58 -3.43
CA GLY A 222 -5.29 23.18 -3.89
C GLY A 222 -5.41 23.17 -5.40
N ILE A 223 -4.27 23.06 -6.12
CA ILE A 223 -4.14 23.37 -7.54
C ILE A 223 -4.56 24.82 -7.80
N SER A 224 -5.81 25.06 -8.18
CA SER A 224 -6.37 26.40 -8.47
C SER A 224 -7.41 26.87 -7.45
N VAL A 225 -7.80 26.00 -6.51
CA VAL A 225 -8.86 26.30 -5.54
C VAL A 225 -8.24 26.95 -4.30
N HIS A 226 -8.66 28.16 -4.00
CA HIS A 226 -8.18 28.91 -2.83
C HIS A 226 -8.74 28.35 -1.52
N ALA A 227 -8.01 28.48 -0.42
CA ALA A 227 -8.35 27.97 0.93
C ALA A 227 -9.76 28.38 1.39
N LYS A 228 -10.28 29.54 0.99
CA LYS A 228 -11.65 30.01 1.31
C LYS A 228 -12.77 29.08 0.82
N TYR A 229 -12.49 28.22 -0.16
CA TYR A 229 -13.44 27.24 -0.67
C TYR A 229 -13.19 25.84 -0.12
N GLN A 230 -12.16 25.65 0.68
CA GLN A 230 -11.71 24.35 1.15
C GLN A 230 -11.84 24.19 2.66
N THR A 231 -11.49 25.23 3.43
CA THR A 231 -11.36 25.15 4.88
C THR A 231 -12.18 26.26 5.55
N THR A 232 -13.07 25.89 6.47
CA THR A 232 -13.79 26.85 7.31
C THR A 232 -12.79 27.77 8.01
N LYS A 233 -13.07 29.09 8.06
CA LYS A 233 -12.14 30.11 8.55
C LYS A 233 -10.83 30.23 7.77
N GLU A 234 -10.72 29.58 6.63
CA GLU A 234 -9.53 29.58 5.77
C GLU A 234 -8.23 29.13 6.48
N SER A 235 -8.36 28.45 7.63
CA SER A 235 -7.21 28.07 8.47
C SER A 235 -7.47 26.79 9.24
N ILE A 236 -6.64 25.77 8.99
CA ILE A 236 -6.74 24.48 9.68
C ILE A 236 -6.44 24.59 11.18
N SER A 237 -5.47 25.41 11.58
CA SER A 237 -5.18 25.61 13.01
C SER A 237 -6.32 26.32 13.74
N GLU A 238 -7.05 27.24 13.07
CA GLU A 238 -8.19 27.92 13.68
C GLU A 238 -9.38 26.97 13.93
N ILE A 239 -9.65 26.03 13.01
CA ILE A 239 -10.74 25.06 13.21
C ILE A 239 -10.36 23.96 14.20
N LEU A 240 -9.05 23.68 14.36
CA LEU A 240 -8.57 22.66 15.30
C LEU A 240 -8.22 23.21 16.70
N LYS A 241 -8.55 24.47 17.02
CA LYS A 241 -8.30 25.05 18.35
C LYS A 241 -8.89 24.22 19.49
N GLY A 242 -10.04 23.56 19.29
CA GLY A 242 -10.65 22.67 20.25
C GLY A 242 -9.89 21.38 20.52
N PHE A 243 -8.88 21.04 19.70
CA PHE A 243 -7.98 19.91 19.90
C PHE A 243 -6.75 20.25 20.74
N GLN A 244 -6.48 21.55 21.00
CA GLN A 244 -5.38 21.97 21.85
C GLN A 244 -5.54 21.40 23.24
N ARG A 245 -4.52 20.73 23.79
CA ARG A 245 -4.50 20.24 25.16
C ARG A 245 -4.58 21.40 26.16
N ASP A 246 -5.17 21.15 27.31
CA ASP A 246 -5.24 22.06 28.45
C ASP A 246 -4.93 21.31 29.76
N ASN A 247 -5.10 21.99 30.91
CA ASN A 247 -4.83 21.39 32.21
C ASN A 247 -5.83 20.27 32.60
N LEU A 248 -6.97 20.17 31.93
CA LEU A 248 -8.06 19.23 32.25
C LEU A 248 -8.17 18.12 31.21
N HIS A 249 -7.81 18.43 29.95
CA HIS A 249 -8.07 17.53 28.82
C HIS A 249 -6.80 17.21 28.04
N LYS A 250 -6.69 15.94 27.61
CA LYS A 250 -5.71 15.50 26.63
C LYS A 250 -6.03 16.13 25.28
N GLY A 251 -5.02 16.26 24.44
CA GLY A 251 -5.18 16.83 23.12
C GLY A 251 -3.82 16.95 22.41
N TYR A 252 -3.73 17.91 21.53
CA TYR A 252 -2.56 18.23 20.73
C TYR A 252 -1.76 19.40 21.33
N GLU A 253 -0.47 19.48 20.97
CA GLU A 253 0.23 20.75 20.95
C GLU A 253 0.13 21.33 19.53
N ILE A 254 -0.36 22.57 19.38
CA ILE A 254 -0.57 23.19 18.07
C ILE A 254 0.34 24.41 17.94
N PHE A 255 1.21 24.38 16.93
CA PHE A 255 2.07 25.50 16.55
C PHE A 255 1.62 26.10 15.22
N VAL A 256 1.70 27.44 15.11
CA VAL A 256 1.47 28.19 13.87
C VAL A 256 2.69 29.03 13.56
N ILE A 257 3.23 28.89 12.35
CA ILE A 257 4.51 29.52 12.00
C ILE A 257 4.56 29.86 10.51
N ASN A 258 5.31 30.88 10.14
CA ASN A 258 5.54 31.25 8.75
C ASN A 258 6.66 30.40 8.14
N GLY A 259 6.41 29.87 6.93
CA GLY A 259 7.30 28.90 6.27
C GLY A 259 8.61 29.49 5.75
N TRP A 260 8.76 30.81 5.79
CA TRP A 260 9.97 31.51 5.41
C TRP A 260 10.87 31.90 6.61
N ASP A 261 10.41 31.72 7.85
CA ASP A 261 11.18 32.08 9.05
C ASP A 261 12.06 30.90 9.52
N TYR A 262 13.27 30.83 8.99
CA TYR A 262 14.23 29.75 9.26
C TYR A 262 14.50 29.54 10.75
N VAL A 263 14.70 30.62 11.51
CA VAL A 263 15.08 30.52 12.94
C VAL A 263 13.93 29.98 13.79
N GLN A 264 12.74 30.53 13.60
CA GLN A 264 11.56 30.04 14.33
C GLN A 264 11.19 28.62 13.93
N LEU A 265 11.33 28.26 12.65
CA LEU A 265 11.11 26.87 12.19
C LEU A 265 12.02 25.89 12.92
N MET A 266 13.33 26.19 13.02
CA MET A 266 14.29 25.35 13.76
C MET A 266 13.86 25.15 15.22
N ASP A 267 13.46 26.22 15.91
CA ASP A 267 13.01 26.15 17.31
C ASP A 267 11.73 25.33 17.48
N VAL A 268 10.72 25.60 16.64
CA VAL A 268 9.41 24.94 16.71
C VAL A 268 9.53 23.44 16.43
N TYR A 269 10.28 23.04 15.41
CA TYR A 269 10.44 21.61 15.10
C TYR A 269 11.19 20.84 16.20
N GLN A 270 12.20 21.45 16.84
CA GLN A 270 12.88 20.84 18.00
C GLN A 270 11.95 20.72 19.21
N LYS A 271 11.13 21.73 19.50
CA LYS A 271 10.11 21.69 20.57
C LYS A 271 9.06 20.60 20.29
N ALA A 272 8.56 20.54 19.06
CA ALA A 272 7.59 19.55 18.62
C ALA A 272 8.13 18.12 18.78
N ALA A 273 9.37 17.88 18.32
CA ALA A 273 10.04 16.59 18.46
C ALA A 273 10.18 16.17 19.93
N LYS A 274 10.57 17.11 20.80
CA LYS A 274 10.72 16.87 22.23
C LYS A 274 9.38 16.50 22.89
N ILE A 275 8.33 17.25 22.64
CA ILE A 275 6.99 17.00 23.19
C ILE A 275 6.48 15.63 22.74
N ALA A 276 6.53 15.36 21.43
CA ALA A 276 6.05 14.08 20.90
C ALA A 276 6.86 12.91 21.47
N ARG A 277 8.19 13.00 21.47
CA ARG A 277 9.08 11.92 21.90
C ARG A 277 9.00 11.62 23.39
N GLU A 278 9.03 12.65 24.23
CA GLU A 278 9.10 12.49 25.68
C GLU A 278 7.73 12.23 26.29
N GLN A 279 6.70 12.97 25.84
CA GLN A 279 5.37 12.96 26.44
C GLN A 279 4.36 12.08 25.72
N HIS A 280 4.66 11.62 24.48
CA HIS A 280 3.69 10.94 23.60
C HIS A 280 2.42 11.77 23.37
N VAL A 281 2.58 13.08 23.26
CA VAL A 281 1.52 14.01 22.87
C VAL A 281 1.65 14.29 21.39
N PRO A 282 0.56 14.13 20.61
CA PRO A 282 0.60 14.49 19.19
C PRO A 282 0.74 15.99 18.99
N VAL A 283 1.48 16.39 17.97
CA VAL A 283 1.78 17.78 17.64
C VAL A 283 1.30 18.11 16.23
N LEU A 284 0.64 19.24 16.06
CA LEU A 284 0.31 19.82 14.75
C LEU A 284 1.13 21.09 14.55
N ILE A 285 1.84 21.18 13.42
CA ILE A 285 2.55 22.40 13.00
C ILE A 285 1.87 22.92 11.73
N HIS A 286 1.18 24.03 11.84
CA HIS A 286 0.60 24.73 10.70
C HIS A 286 1.63 25.72 10.15
N VAL A 287 2.29 25.34 9.05
CA VAL A 287 3.30 26.16 8.38
C VAL A 287 2.62 26.99 7.29
N LYS A 288 2.44 28.26 7.57
CA LYS A 288 1.72 29.23 6.73
C LYS A 288 2.66 30.00 5.80
N GLU A 289 2.06 30.74 4.89
CA GLU A 289 2.77 31.66 3.99
C GLU A 289 3.86 30.96 3.17
N LEU A 290 3.57 29.71 2.76
CA LEU A 290 4.39 29.01 1.80
C LEU A 290 4.06 29.44 0.37
N THR A 291 4.97 29.13 -0.54
CA THR A 291 4.85 29.47 -1.94
C THR A 291 4.88 28.22 -2.81
N GLN A 292 4.50 28.35 -4.08
CA GLN A 292 4.63 27.30 -5.08
C GLN A 292 5.11 27.92 -6.40
N PRO A 293 6.42 28.23 -6.52
CA PRO A 293 6.97 29.09 -7.60
C PRO A 293 6.75 28.58 -9.01
N GLN A 294 6.62 27.24 -9.19
CA GLN A 294 6.37 26.65 -10.50
C GLN A 294 4.91 26.21 -10.72
N GLY A 295 4.01 26.57 -9.79
CA GLY A 295 2.64 26.05 -9.77
C GLY A 295 2.56 24.62 -9.25
N HIS A 296 1.35 24.04 -9.27
CA HIS A 296 1.07 22.78 -8.63
C HIS A 296 1.85 21.59 -9.24
N SER A 297 1.89 21.53 -10.58
CA SER A 297 2.55 20.46 -11.32
C SER A 297 2.90 20.90 -12.74
N THR A 298 3.44 19.98 -13.55
CA THR A 298 3.71 20.22 -14.96
C THR A 298 2.47 20.27 -15.85
N SER A 299 1.28 19.97 -15.34
CA SER A 299 0.04 19.94 -16.12
C SER A 299 -0.60 21.31 -16.37
N GLY A 300 -0.12 22.38 -15.75
CA GLY A 300 -0.66 23.73 -15.95
C GLY A 300 0.21 24.84 -15.36
N SER A 301 -0.11 26.08 -15.75
CA SER A 301 0.53 27.29 -15.27
C SER A 301 -0.30 27.96 -14.19
N HIS A 302 0.31 28.45 -13.13
CA HIS A 302 -0.34 29.10 -12.02
C HIS A 302 -0.82 30.53 -12.34
N GLU A 303 -0.29 31.18 -13.37
CA GLU A 303 -0.75 32.48 -13.86
C GLU A 303 -2.21 32.47 -14.34
N ARG A 304 -2.76 31.28 -14.56
CA ARG A 304 -4.18 31.10 -14.95
C ARG A 304 -5.18 31.36 -13.82
N TYR A 305 -4.73 31.28 -12.56
CA TYR A 305 -5.59 31.38 -11.38
C TYR A 305 -5.04 32.23 -10.24
N LYS A 306 -3.77 32.62 -10.28
CA LYS A 306 -3.15 33.59 -9.35
C LYS A 306 -3.02 34.94 -10.05
N ASP A 307 -3.44 36.00 -9.39
CA ASP A 307 -3.25 37.34 -9.89
C ASP A 307 -1.79 37.82 -9.76
N LYS A 308 -1.51 38.98 -10.34
CA LYS A 308 -0.15 39.54 -10.35
C LYS A 308 0.37 39.91 -8.96
N ASP A 309 -0.52 40.37 -8.09
CA ASP A 309 -0.16 40.80 -6.73
C ASP A 309 0.22 39.56 -5.89
N ARG A 310 -0.55 38.47 -6.02
CA ARG A 310 -0.22 37.20 -5.39
C ARG A 310 1.12 36.64 -5.90
N LEU A 311 1.36 36.67 -7.20
CA LEU A 311 2.62 36.19 -7.77
C LEU A 311 3.82 37.05 -7.34
N GLN A 312 3.65 38.36 -7.18
CA GLN A 312 4.69 39.25 -6.66
C GLN A 312 4.95 38.99 -5.18
N TRP A 313 3.87 38.75 -4.40
CA TRP A 313 3.98 38.40 -2.98
C TRP A 313 4.76 37.10 -2.82
N GLU A 314 4.45 36.05 -3.62
CA GLU A 314 5.16 34.75 -3.59
C GLU A 314 6.66 34.91 -3.89
N LYS A 315 7.06 35.80 -4.80
CA LYS A 315 8.48 36.08 -5.07
C LYS A 315 9.17 36.72 -3.87
N ASN A 316 8.49 37.63 -3.19
CA ASN A 316 9.05 38.37 -2.05
C ASN A 316 9.11 37.49 -0.78
N HIS A 317 8.23 36.52 -0.64
CA HIS A 317 8.13 35.62 0.53
C HIS A 317 8.60 34.20 0.24
N ASP A 318 9.26 33.96 -0.89
CA ASP A 318 9.89 32.67 -1.18
C ASP A 318 10.89 32.31 -0.06
N CYS A 319 10.75 31.11 0.49
CA CYS A 319 11.50 30.72 1.68
C CYS A 319 13.02 30.71 1.48
N ILE A 320 13.52 30.40 0.29
CA ILE A 320 14.96 30.46 -0.01
C ILE A 320 15.41 31.92 -0.14
N THR A 321 14.59 32.81 -0.72
CA THR A 321 14.87 34.23 -0.81
C THR A 321 14.98 34.84 0.58
N LYS A 322 14.05 34.55 1.47
CA LYS A 322 14.07 35.01 2.86
C LYS A 322 15.26 34.46 3.66
N MET A 323 15.59 33.19 3.46
CA MET A 323 16.78 32.60 4.08
C MET A 323 18.07 33.27 3.59
N ARG A 324 18.15 33.58 2.29
CA ARG A 324 19.27 34.33 1.72
C ARG A 324 19.44 35.75 2.34
N GLU A 325 18.31 36.49 2.45
CA GLU A 325 18.29 37.77 3.11
C GLU A 325 18.79 37.67 4.55
N TRP A 326 18.26 36.72 5.33
CA TRP A 326 18.67 36.46 6.70
C TRP A 326 20.14 36.10 6.84
N ILE A 327 20.73 35.30 5.95
CA ILE A 327 22.15 34.93 5.98
C ILE A 327 23.04 36.17 5.74
N LEU A 328 22.65 37.04 4.84
CA LEU A 328 23.39 38.29 4.54
C LEU A 328 23.34 39.31 5.68
N ASP A 329 22.17 39.41 6.32
CA ASP A 329 21.91 40.41 7.37
C ASP A 329 22.37 39.91 8.76
N PHE A 330 22.84 38.64 8.87
CA PHE A 330 23.21 38.07 10.17
C PHE A 330 24.52 38.66 10.68
N GLU A 331 24.43 39.23 11.88
CA GLU A 331 25.56 39.75 12.65
C GLU A 331 25.43 39.30 14.11
N LEU A 332 26.51 38.81 14.69
CA LEU A 332 26.62 38.45 16.11
C LEU A 332 27.83 39.15 16.70
N GLU A 333 27.61 40.10 17.59
CA GLU A 333 28.68 40.75 18.36
C GLU A 333 29.13 39.83 19.51
N THR A 334 30.41 39.56 19.57
CA THR A 334 31.04 38.77 20.64
C THR A 334 31.29 39.66 21.87
N GLU A 335 31.59 39.02 23.01
CA GLU A 335 31.98 39.75 24.24
C GLU A 335 33.26 40.60 24.07
N THR A 336 34.07 40.27 23.05
CA THR A 336 35.28 40.98 22.69
C THR A 336 35.07 42.15 21.73
N GLY A 337 33.82 42.35 21.25
CA GLY A 337 33.43 43.38 20.28
C GLY A 337 33.65 42.96 18.81
N ASP A 338 34.04 41.70 18.55
CA ASP A 338 34.19 41.19 17.19
C ASP A 338 32.80 40.91 16.60
N ILE A 339 32.57 41.22 15.32
CA ILE A 339 31.33 40.91 14.62
C ILE A 339 31.52 39.64 13.80
N LEU A 340 30.77 38.60 14.16
CA LEU A 340 30.74 37.34 13.43
C LEU A 340 29.62 37.35 12.39
N ARG A 341 29.94 36.91 11.15
CA ARG A 341 29.01 36.83 10.01
C ARG A 341 29.07 35.44 9.36
N PHE A 342 27.96 35.03 8.77
CA PHE A 342 27.94 33.78 7.97
C PHE A 342 28.70 33.91 6.64
N VAL A 343 28.67 35.10 6.04
CA VAL A 343 29.30 35.40 4.76
C VAL A 343 29.87 36.81 4.80
N ASP A 344 30.89 37.11 4.00
CA ASP A 344 31.46 38.46 3.89
C ASP A 344 30.65 39.34 2.92
N GLY A 345 29.87 38.74 2.03
CA GLY A 345 28.98 39.42 1.09
C GLY A 345 28.21 38.48 0.17
N GLU A 346 27.50 39.07 -0.79
CA GLU A 346 26.68 38.35 -1.76
C GLU A 346 27.46 37.32 -2.60
N GLU A 347 28.73 37.60 -2.92
CA GLU A 347 29.57 36.78 -3.76
C GLU A 347 29.74 35.37 -3.17
N ASP A 348 29.82 35.21 -1.86
CA ASP A 348 29.93 33.92 -1.19
C ASP A 348 28.69 33.05 -1.46
N LEU A 349 27.51 33.64 -1.42
CA LEU A 349 26.25 32.94 -1.71
C LEU A 349 26.12 32.58 -3.21
N ILE A 350 26.57 33.52 -4.08
CA ILE A 350 26.59 33.27 -5.54
C ILE A 350 27.49 32.05 -5.87
N ILE A 351 28.60 31.87 -5.15
CA ILE A 351 29.46 30.69 -5.32
C ILE A 351 28.68 29.40 -4.96
N ILE A 352 28.01 29.37 -3.81
CA ILE A 352 27.19 28.22 -3.36
C ILE A 352 26.08 27.92 -4.38
N GLU A 353 25.41 28.95 -4.91
CA GLU A 353 24.33 28.81 -5.90
C GLU A 353 24.88 28.24 -7.22
N LYS A 354 26.02 28.71 -7.70
CA LYS A 354 26.68 28.16 -8.92
C LYS A 354 27.08 26.70 -8.72
N GLU A 355 27.62 26.34 -7.55
CA GLU A 355 27.95 24.95 -7.22
C GLU A 355 26.72 24.06 -7.21
N ALA A 356 25.62 24.49 -6.56
CA ALA A 356 24.35 23.75 -6.52
C ALA A 356 23.84 23.46 -7.93
N LYS A 357 23.81 24.46 -8.79
CA LYS A 357 23.39 24.34 -10.19
C LYS A 357 24.29 23.36 -10.98
N LYS A 358 25.61 23.39 -10.75
CA LYS A 358 26.58 22.47 -11.38
C LYS A 358 26.33 21.04 -10.93
N VAL A 359 26.13 20.80 -9.62
CA VAL A 359 25.79 19.49 -9.04
C VAL A 359 24.55 18.92 -9.73
N VAL A 360 23.47 19.68 -9.79
CA VAL A 360 22.19 19.23 -10.38
C VAL A 360 22.30 18.98 -11.87
N THR A 361 23.00 19.85 -12.62
CA THR A 361 23.22 19.68 -14.05
C THR A 361 23.99 18.38 -14.37
N ASN A 362 25.01 18.07 -13.57
CA ASN A 362 25.79 16.85 -13.71
C ASN A 362 24.96 15.62 -13.32
N ALA A 363 24.23 15.70 -12.22
CA ALA A 363 23.35 14.64 -11.74
C ALA A 363 22.29 14.25 -12.77
N LYS A 364 21.62 15.25 -13.36
CA LYS A 364 20.66 15.04 -14.45
C LYS A 364 21.29 14.31 -15.64
N ARG A 365 22.46 14.78 -16.10
CA ARG A 365 23.16 14.16 -17.23
C ARG A 365 23.55 12.71 -16.93
N ASN A 366 24.05 12.43 -15.74
CA ASN A 366 24.46 11.09 -15.33
C ASN A 366 23.27 10.14 -15.28
N ALA A 367 22.14 10.56 -14.67
CA ALA A 367 20.92 9.77 -14.62
C ALA A 367 20.35 9.45 -15.99
N TRP A 368 20.34 10.44 -16.92
CA TRP A 368 19.91 10.22 -18.29
C TRP A 368 20.83 9.24 -19.05
N ASN A 369 22.13 9.39 -18.88
CA ASN A 369 23.08 8.48 -19.50
C ASN A 369 22.97 7.04 -18.96
N ALA A 370 22.74 6.87 -17.63
CA ALA A 370 22.49 5.57 -17.04
C ALA A 370 21.25 4.91 -17.65
N TYR A 371 20.14 5.65 -17.75
CA TYR A 371 18.91 5.19 -18.40
C TYR A 371 19.12 4.75 -19.85
N LEU A 372 19.81 5.56 -20.67
CA LEU A 372 20.05 5.24 -22.07
C LEU A 372 21.03 4.07 -22.27
N ASN A 373 21.99 3.88 -21.37
CA ASN A 373 23.01 2.84 -21.53
C ASN A 373 22.42 1.42 -21.48
N GLU A 374 21.38 1.18 -20.68
CA GLU A 374 20.66 -0.09 -20.69
C GLU A 374 20.02 -0.37 -22.05
N ILE A 375 19.46 0.65 -22.69
CA ILE A 375 18.75 0.53 -23.97
C ILE A 375 19.73 0.35 -25.12
N LYS A 376 20.89 0.99 -25.08
CA LYS A 376 21.92 0.91 -26.12
C LYS A 376 22.43 -0.51 -26.36
N SER A 377 22.64 -1.28 -25.30
CA SER A 377 23.10 -2.67 -25.42
C SER A 377 22.07 -3.56 -26.12
N GLU A 378 20.79 -3.40 -25.77
CA GLU A 378 19.70 -4.13 -26.40
C GLU A 378 19.48 -3.69 -27.86
N LEU A 379 19.61 -2.40 -28.16
CA LEU A 379 19.52 -1.85 -29.49
C LEU A 379 20.62 -2.43 -30.43
N LEU A 380 21.86 -2.48 -29.94
CA LEU A 380 22.97 -3.06 -30.70
C LEU A 380 22.72 -4.55 -30.97
N ALA A 381 22.39 -5.33 -29.97
CA ALA A 381 22.15 -6.77 -30.10
C ALA A 381 21.03 -7.07 -31.11
N VAL A 382 19.87 -6.39 -31.03
CA VAL A 382 18.77 -6.62 -31.96
C VAL A 382 19.13 -6.15 -33.39
N THR A 383 19.88 -5.06 -33.53
CA THR A 383 20.29 -4.52 -34.83
C THR A 383 21.19 -5.52 -35.59
N GLU A 384 22.15 -6.15 -34.90
CA GLU A 384 23.02 -7.18 -35.45
C GLU A 384 22.20 -8.41 -35.89
N ILE A 385 21.29 -8.90 -35.05
CA ILE A 385 20.39 -10.01 -35.42
C ILE A 385 19.55 -9.66 -36.65
N LEU A 386 18.90 -8.49 -36.66
CA LEU A 386 18.08 -8.05 -37.79
C LEU A 386 18.88 -7.87 -39.08
N GLU A 387 20.14 -7.45 -39.01
CA GLU A 387 21.03 -7.38 -40.17
C GLU A 387 21.36 -8.77 -40.74
N GLY A 388 21.63 -9.74 -39.89
CA GLY A 388 21.81 -11.14 -40.28
C GLY A 388 20.56 -11.72 -40.97
N ILE A 389 19.39 -11.49 -40.36
CA ILE A 389 18.09 -11.91 -40.91
C ILE A 389 17.82 -11.30 -42.28
N ALA A 390 18.05 -10.00 -42.43
CA ALA A 390 17.76 -9.29 -43.70
C ALA A 390 18.53 -9.82 -44.90
N LYS A 391 19.70 -10.43 -44.69
CA LYS A 391 20.52 -11.06 -45.75
C LYS A 391 19.98 -12.41 -46.18
N LYS A 392 19.17 -13.10 -45.36
CA LYS A 392 18.69 -14.49 -45.60
C LYS A 392 17.20 -14.58 -45.90
N SER A 393 16.41 -13.70 -45.35
CA SER A 393 14.95 -13.70 -45.46
C SER A 393 14.47 -13.20 -46.84
N VAL A 394 13.43 -13.85 -47.35
CA VAL A 394 12.71 -13.35 -48.54
C VAL A 394 12.04 -12.00 -48.26
N ASN A 395 11.79 -11.70 -47.02
CA ASN A 395 11.26 -10.43 -46.51
C ASN A 395 12.36 -9.42 -46.12
N GLY A 396 13.62 -9.64 -46.51
CA GLY A 396 14.78 -8.87 -46.08
C GLY A 396 14.63 -7.35 -46.27
N THR A 397 13.93 -6.90 -47.31
CA THR A 397 13.65 -5.48 -47.56
C THR A 397 12.81 -4.87 -46.42
N PHE A 398 11.79 -5.56 -45.98
CA PHE A 398 10.95 -5.10 -44.84
C PHE A 398 11.73 -5.12 -43.53
N ILE A 399 12.51 -6.17 -43.28
CA ILE A 399 13.38 -6.27 -42.10
C ILE A 399 14.38 -5.11 -42.04
N ASN A 400 15.06 -4.81 -43.16
CA ASN A 400 15.98 -3.67 -43.26
C ASN A 400 15.28 -2.34 -43.01
N LYS A 401 14.08 -2.16 -43.54
CA LYS A 401 13.29 -0.95 -43.26
C LYS A 401 13.07 -0.78 -41.76
N TYR A 402 12.54 -1.79 -41.08
CA TYR A 402 12.29 -1.73 -39.62
C TYR A 402 13.58 -1.53 -38.82
N LYS A 403 14.68 -2.18 -39.19
CA LYS A 403 15.99 -1.96 -38.59
C LYS A 403 16.42 -0.51 -38.71
N ASN A 404 16.30 0.08 -39.89
CA ASN A 404 16.69 1.46 -40.15
C ASN A 404 15.77 2.44 -39.41
N ASP A 405 14.47 2.18 -39.40
CA ASP A 405 13.51 2.98 -38.63
C ASP A 405 13.92 3.01 -37.15
N LEU A 406 14.31 1.86 -36.56
CA LEU A 406 14.75 1.76 -35.18
C LEU A 406 16.05 2.53 -34.91
N VAL A 407 17.05 2.37 -35.73
CA VAL A 407 18.38 3.03 -35.62
C VAL A 407 18.26 4.55 -35.73
N ASN A 408 17.29 5.04 -36.50
CA ASN A 408 17.04 6.47 -36.70
C ASN A 408 16.24 7.14 -35.57
N ILE A 409 15.74 6.39 -34.59
CA ILE A 409 15.11 6.99 -33.40
C ILE A 409 16.21 7.64 -32.57
N THR A 410 16.11 8.94 -32.35
CA THR A 410 17.13 9.72 -31.61
C THR A 410 17.31 9.26 -30.16
N GLU A 411 16.23 8.94 -29.48
CA GLU A 411 16.21 8.46 -28.08
C GLU A 411 15.27 7.23 -27.99
N PRO A 412 15.73 6.04 -28.46
CA PRO A 412 14.89 4.85 -28.47
C PRO A 412 14.59 4.36 -27.04
N THR A 413 13.40 3.78 -26.85
CA THR A 413 12.99 3.13 -25.61
C THR A 413 13.06 1.59 -25.77
N LYS A 414 13.05 0.84 -24.66
CA LYS A 414 12.92 -0.64 -24.70
C LYS A 414 11.67 -1.08 -25.47
N LYS A 415 10.58 -0.31 -25.37
CA LYS A 415 9.36 -0.53 -26.15
C LYS A 415 9.65 -0.51 -27.66
N ASP A 416 10.44 0.45 -28.14
CA ASP A 416 10.74 0.57 -29.56
C ASP A 416 11.55 -0.62 -30.03
N VAL A 417 12.58 -1.02 -29.28
CA VAL A 417 13.43 -2.19 -29.56
C VAL A 417 12.58 -3.46 -29.65
N LEU A 418 11.79 -3.75 -28.62
CA LEU A 418 10.98 -4.97 -28.56
C LEU A 418 9.84 -4.97 -29.59
N SER A 419 9.20 -3.81 -29.84
CA SER A 419 8.13 -3.69 -30.82
C SER A 419 8.63 -4.01 -32.24
N ILE A 420 9.78 -3.48 -32.58
CA ILE A 420 10.40 -3.74 -33.91
C ILE A 420 10.85 -5.22 -34.04
N ALA A 421 11.49 -5.77 -32.99
CA ALA A 421 11.86 -7.19 -32.98
C ALA A 421 10.64 -8.11 -33.21
N ARG A 422 9.52 -7.84 -32.52
CA ARG A 422 8.27 -8.61 -32.67
C ARG A 422 7.66 -8.43 -34.08
N LYS A 423 7.62 -7.22 -34.62
CA LYS A 423 7.13 -6.97 -35.97
C LYS A 423 7.98 -7.71 -37.02
N CYS A 424 9.31 -7.70 -36.91
CA CYS A 424 10.19 -8.47 -37.78
C CYS A 424 9.88 -9.98 -37.66
N LEU A 425 9.68 -10.51 -36.45
CA LEU A 425 9.34 -11.92 -36.28
C LEU A 425 8.01 -12.32 -36.97
N TRP A 426 7.03 -11.41 -37.11
CA TRP A 426 5.78 -11.68 -37.82
C TRP A 426 6.00 -11.92 -39.31
N TYR A 427 6.95 -11.19 -39.94
CA TYR A 427 7.31 -11.41 -41.35
C TYR A 427 8.04 -12.74 -41.55
N LEU A 428 8.66 -13.29 -40.51
CA LEU A 428 9.44 -14.53 -40.56
C LEU A 428 8.64 -15.78 -40.22
N ARG A 429 7.30 -15.69 -40.03
CA ARG A 429 6.48 -16.80 -39.54
C ARG A 429 6.68 -18.11 -40.30
N ASP A 430 6.83 -18.05 -41.65
CA ASP A 430 6.95 -19.20 -42.55
C ASP A 430 8.40 -19.55 -42.89
N GLU A 431 9.39 -18.87 -42.34
CA GLU A 431 10.81 -19.04 -42.60
C GLU A 431 11.52 -19.77 -41.45
N TYR A 432 12.57 -20.56 -41.78
CA TYR A 432 13.34 -21.36 -40.84
C TYR A 432 14.84 -21.22 -41.07
N PHE A 433 15.52 -20.50 -40.16
CA PHE A 433 16.97 -20.31 -40.15
C PHE A 433 17.46 -19.86 -38.77
N SER A 434 18.78 -19.94 -38.52
CA SER A 434 19.39 -19.75 -37.18
C SER A 434 19.11 -18.37 -36.56
N GLU A 435 19.19 -17.31 -37.37
CA GLU A 435 19.00 -15.94 -36.88
C GLU A 435 17.56 -15.63 -36.48
N LYS A 436 16.57 -16.36 -37.04
CA LYS A 436 15.19 -16.32 -36.54
C LYS A 436 15.11 -16.87 -35.10
N ILE A 437 15.85 -17.95 -34.84
CA ILE A 437 15.91 -18.54 -33.46
C ILE A 437 16.60 -17.54 -32.52
N GLU A 438 17.68 -16.88 -32.98
CA GLU A 438 18.33 -15.84 -32.18
C GLU A 438 17.37 -14.68 -31.84
N LEU A 439 16.58 -14.20 -32.82
CA LEU A 439 15.55 -13.18 -32.59
C LEU A 439 14.47 -13.66 -31.58
N GLN A 440 14.02 -14.90 -31.71
CA GLN A 440 13.07 -15.49 -30.76
C GLN A 440 13.64 -15.55 -29.35
N ASN A 441 14.90 -15.94 -29.19
CA ASN A 441 15.59 -16.00 -27.90
C ASN A 441 15.79 -14.61 -27.32
N PHE A 442 16.16 -13.61 -28.14
CA PHE A 442 16.25 -12.21 -27.74
C PHE A 442 14.90 -11.70 -27.20
N ILE A 443 13.80 -11.92 -27.94
CA ILE A 443 12.46 -11.52 -27.51
C ILE A 443 12.06 -12.20 -26.18
N LYS A 444 12.30 -13.52 -26.05
CA LYS A 444 11.99 -14.27 -24.81
C LYS A 444 12.80 -13.74 -23.61
N ALA A 445 14.09 -13.47 -23.81
CA ALA A 445 14.96 -12.93 -22.76
C ALA A 445 14.51 -11.53 -22.33
N THR A 446 14.20 -10.64 -23.30
CA THR A 446 13.70 -9.29 -23.03
C THR A 446 12.35 -9.31 -22.28
N LEU A 447 11.43 -10.21 -22.66
CA LEU A 447 10.14 -10.37 -21.97
C LEU A 447 10.32 -10.91 -20.55
N LYS A 448 11.27 -11.82 -20.33
CA LYS A 448 11.60 -12.32 -18.97
C LYS A 448 12.18 -11.22 -18.09
N ASP A 449 13.11 -10.40 -18.62
CA ASP A 449 13.65 -9.24 -17.93
C ASP A 449 12.55 -8.21 -17.60
N ALA A 450 11.68 -7.93 -18.58
CA ALA A 450 10.54 -7.04 -18.38
C ALA A 450 9.57 -7.57 -17.31
N HIS A 451 9.29 -8.88 -17.25
CA HIS A 451 8.49 -9.48 -16.21
C HIS A 451 9.12 -9.24 -14.83
N TYR A 452 10.43 -9.48 -14.67
CA TYR A 452 11.13 -9.21 -13.43
C TYR A 452 11.05 -7.73 -13.02
N LYS A 453 11.29 -6.81 -13.95
CA LYS A 453 11.31 -5.36 -13.69
C LYS A 453 9.92 -4.77 -13.37
N TYR A 454 8.85 -5.28 -14.00
CA TYR A 454 7.53 -4.64 -13.98
C TYR A 454 6.40 -5.47 -13.36
N SER A 455 6.59 -6.78 -13.12
CA SER A 455 5.48 -7.67 -12.71
C SER A 455 5.75 -8.49 -11.44
N THR A 456 6.95 -8.41 -10.85
CA THR A 456 7.32 -9.12 -9.61
C THR A 456 6.95 -8.35 -8.35
N HIS A 457 7.08 -8.98 -7.19
CA HIS A 457 6.90 -8.38 -5.86
C HIS A 457 5.48 -7.87 -5.59
N LEU A 458 4.47 -8.47 -6.17
CA LEU A 458 3.09 -8.19 -5.78
C LEU A 458 2.79 -8.76 -4.39
N THR A 459 3.25 -9.98 -4.15
CA THR A 459 3.26 -10.68 -2.85
C THR A 459 4.69 -11.07 -2.48
N SER A 460 4.90 -11.74 -1.36
CA SER A 460 6.22 -12.23 -0.95
C SER A 460 6.74 -13.29 -1.91
N GLU A 461 7.99 -13.14 -2.35
CA GLU A 461 8.72 -14.10 -3.18
C GLU A 461 9.88 -14.74 -2.41
N THR A 462 9.76 -14.79 -1.08
CA THR A 462 10.76 -15.36 -0.16
C THR A 462 10.19 -16.56 0.58
N ASP A 463 11.01 -17.29 1.32
CA ASP A 463 10.59 -18.41 2.18
C ASP A 463 9.57 -17.99 3.27
N LEU A 464 9.35 -16.69 3.45
CA LEU A 464 8.33 -16.14 4.35
C LEU A 464 6.99 -15.92 3.67
N SER A 465 6.84 -16.27 2.38
CA SER A 465 5.56 -16.17 1.67
C SER A 465 4.50 -17.00 2.37
N SER A 466 3.32 -16.42 2.53
CA SER A 466 2.17 -17.14 3.10
C SER A 466 1.74 -18.35 2.23
N LEU A 467 2.12 -18.37 0.95
CA LEU A 467 1.85 -19.47 0.02
C LEU A 467 2.76 -20.67 0.24
N GLU A 468 3.93 -20.48 0.86
CA GLU A 468 4.88 -21.55 1.15
C GLU A 468 4.58 -22.27 2.48
N ILE A 469 3.58 -21.81 3.23
CA ILE A 469 3.23 -22.38 4.52
C ILE A 469 2.44 -23.68 4.33
N LEU A 470 3.06 -24.79 4.74
CA LEU A 470 2.47 -26.12 4.57
C LEU A 470 1.24 -26.33 5.47
N GLU A 471 0.28 -27.11 4.95
CA GLU A 471 -0.89 -27.54 5.71
C GLU A 471 -0.48 -28.30 6.97
N LYS A 472 -1.17 -27.98 8.07
CA LYS A 472 -1.18 -28.80 9.27
C LYS A 472 -2.62 -29.01 9.70
N LYS A 473 -3.10 -30.25 9.64
CA LYS A 473 -4.51 -30.57 9.91
C LYS A 473 -4.89 -30.35 11.36
N PRO A 474 -6.15 -29.96 11.64
CA PRO A 474 -6.68 -29.98 12.99
C PRO A 474 -6.70 -31.42 13.52
N THR A 475 -6.45 -31.60 14.82
CA THR A 475 -6.56 -32.86 15.53
C THR A 475 -7.70 -32.77 16.54
N TYR A 476 -8.35 -33.88 16.83
CA TYR A 476 -9.53 -33.93 17.68
C TYR A 476 -9.37 -34.98 18.80
N ALA A 477 -10.10 -34.77 19.89
CA ALA A 477 -10.13 -35.75 20.98
C ALA A 477 -10.89 -37.02 20.58
N GLN A 478 -10.68 -38.10 21.30
CA GLN A 478 -11.43 -39.37 21.04
C GLN A 478 -12.94 -39.17 21.31
N ASP A 479 -13.27 -38.45 22.37
CA ASP A 479 -14.65 -38.07 22.67
C ASP A 479 -14.95 -36.72 21.98
N LYS A 480 -15.93 -36.72 21.08
CA LYS A 480 -16.32 -35.56 20.32
C LYS A 480 -16.79 -34.42 21.23
N ASN A 481 -16.10 -33.30 21.17
CA ASN A 481 -16.48 -32.08 21.87
C ASN A 481 -17.07 -31.05 20.87
N MET A 482 -18.41 -31.02 20.77
CA MET A 482 -19.15 -30.13 19.89
C MET A 482 -19.43 -28.80 20.60
N VAL A 483 -18.87 -27.72 20.09
CA VAL A 483 -19.02 -26.35 20.65
C VAL A 483 -19.66 -25.39 19.64
N ASP A 484 -20.14 -24.24 20.10
CA ASP A 484 -20.44 -23.14 19.20
C ASP A 484 -19.14 -22.71 18.50
N ALA A 485 -19.16 -22.56 17.19
CA ALA A 485 -17.93 -22.30 16.42
C ALA A 485 -17.19 -21.00 16.83
N ARG A 486 -17.91 -20.02 17.41
CA ARG A 486 -17.28 -18.84 18.04
C ARG A 486 -16.24 -19.18 19.11
N ILE A 487 -16.43 -20.30 19.82
CA ILE A 487 -15.52 -20.77 20.87
C ILE A 487 -14.19 -21.22 20.23
N ILE A 488 -14.23 -21.84 19.05
CA ILE A 488 -13.03 -22.20 18.32
C ILE A 488 -12.22 -20.94 17.95
N MET A 489 -12.91 -19.90 17.51
CA MET A 489 -12.26 -18.61 17.20
C MET A 489 -11.63 -17.98 18.43
N ARG A 490 -12.40 -17.86 19.52
CA ARG A 490 -11.93 -17.30 20.80
C ARG A 490 -10.69 -18.04 21.31
N ASP A 491 -10.78 -19.35 21.40
CA ASP A 491 -9.74 -20.18 21.99
C ASP A 491 -8.48 -20.25 21.07
N ASN A 492 -8.68 -20.14 19.73
CA ASN A 492 -7.56 -20.03 18.80
C ASN A 492 -6.86 -18.66 18.96
N PHE A 493 -7.60 -17.55 19.10
CA PHE A 493 -7.01 -16.26 19.39
C PHE A 493 -6.33 -16.22 20.75
N ASP A 494 -6.86 -16.91 21.76
CA ASP A 494 -6.19 -17.09 23.06
C ASP A 494 -4.83 -17.79 22.89
N ALA A 495 -4.78 -18.89 22.13
CA ALA A 495 -3.55 -19.60 21.82
C ALA A 495 -2.56 -18.72 21.04
N ILE A 496 -3.03 -17.95 20.05
CA ILE A 496 -2.23 -17.01 19.26
C ILE A 496 -1.61 -15.94 20.17
N LEU A 497 -2.41 -15.27 21.00
CA LEU A 497 -1.95 -14.18 21.86
C LEU A 497 -0.98 -14.65 22.95
N SER A 498 -1.14 -15.88 23.41
CA SER A 498 -0.20 -16.51 24.34
C SER A 498 1.15 -16.80 23.69
N LYS A 499 1.15 -17.24 22.42
CA LYS A 499 2.34 -17.64 21.67
C LYS A 499 3.08 -16.46 21.02
N HIS A 500 2.34 -15.48 20.49
CA HIS A 500 2.84 -14.35 19.73
C HIS A 500 2.64 -13.04 20.50
N GLN A 501 3.69 -12.58 21.16
CA GLN A 501 3.65 -11.39 21.99
C GLN A 501 3.47 -10.08 21.19
N ASP A 502 3.78 -10.10 19.91
CA ASP A 502 3.69 -8.98 18.98
C ASP A 502 2.36 -8.89 18.21
N VAL A 503 1.44 -9.83 18.45
CA VAL A 503 0.09 -9.74 17.90
C VAL A 503 -0.72 -8.73 18.68
N VAL A 504 -1.35 -7.79 17.96
CA VAL A 504 -2.30 -6.81 18.49
C VAL A 504 -3.59 -6.87 17.69
N ILE A 505 -4.73 -6.90 18.37
CA ILE A 505 -6.06 -6.97 17.77
C ILE A 505 -6.82 -5.70 18.13
N PHE A 506 -7.43 -5.05 17.14
CA PHE A 506 -8.21 -3.83 17.38
C PHE A 506 -9.28 -3.63 16.30
N GLY A 507 -10.33 -2.96 16.69
CA GLY A 507 -11.48 -2.64 15.87
C GLY A 507 -12.63 -2.12 16.71
N GLU A 508 -13.76 -1.82 16.08
CA GLU A 508 -14.98 -1.51 16.80
C GLU A 508 -15.43 -2.71 17.62
N ASP A 509 -15.74 -2.51 18.91
CA ASP A 509 -16.22 -3.56 19.81
C ASP A 509 -15.31 -4.81 19.94
N ALA A 510 -14.09 -4.77 19.38
CA ALA A 510 -13.16 -5.90 19.43
C ALA A 510 -12.63 -6.17 20.85
N GLY A 511 -12.57 -5.14 21.69
CA GLY A 511 -11.99 -5.18 23.03
C GLY A 511 -12.96 -5.60 24.11
N PHE A 512 -13.70 -4.64 24.67
CA PHE A 512 -14.46 -4.83 25.92
C PHE A 512 -15.52 -5.93 25.84
N ILE A 513 -16.32 -5.96 24.78
CA ILE A 513 -17.34 -7.01 24.60
C ILE A 513 -16.83 -8.25 23.87
N GLY A 514 -15.61 -8.20 23.32
CA GLY A 514 -14.98 -9.32 22.63
C GLY A 514 -15.57 -9.61 21.25
N ASP A 515 -15.85 -8.57 20.49
CA ASP A 515 -16.56 -8.46 19.21
C ASP A 515 -18.07 -8.77 19.30
N VAL A 516 -18.82 -8.33 18.27
CA VAL A 516 -20.29 -8.49 18.20
C VAL A 516 -20.75 -9.96 18.16
N ASN A 517 -19.86 -10.89 17.79
CA ASN A 517 -20.15 -12.34 17.76
C ASN A 517 -19.42 -13.11 18.87
N GLN A 518 -18.72 -12.42 19.77
CA GLN A 518 -18.03 -12.97 20.93
C GLN A 518 -16.85 -13.91 20.56
N GLY A 519 -16.23 -13.69 19.41
CA GLY A 519 -15.05 -14.44 18.99
C GLY A 519 -13.75 -14.01 19.70
N LEU A 520 -13.81 -12.92 20.51
CA LEU A 520 -12.71 -12.40 21.35
C LEU A 520 -13.13 -12.24 22.81
N GLU A 521 -14.28 -12.80 23.23
CA GLU A 521 -14.86 -12.67 24.57
C GLU A 521 -13.85 -12.97 25.69
N GLY A 522 -13.66 -12.03 26.62
CA GLY A 522 -12.77 -12.16 27.76
C GLY A 522 -11.28 -11.99 27.48
N LEU A 523 -10.87 -11.87 26.22
CA LEU A 523 -9.45 -11.80 25.89
C LEU A 523 -8.81 -10.44 26.22
N GLN A 524 -9.56 -9.34 26.15
CA GLN A 524 -9.04 -8.04 26.61
C GLN A 524 -8.74 -8.04 28.11
N GLU A 525 -9.60 -8.64 28.93
CA GLU A 525 -9.35 -8.79 30.36
C GLU A 525 -8.07 -9.58 30.64
N LYS A 526 -7.82 -10.64 29.85
CA LYS A 526 -6.66 -11.51 30.01
C LYS A 526 -5.35 -10.90 29.52
N TYR A 527 -5.35 -10.20 28.37
CA TYR A 527 -4.13 -9.71 27.68
C TYR A 527 -3.93 -8.20 27.75
N GLY A 528 -4.91 -7.46 28.26
CA GLY A 528 -4.84 -6.01 28.40
C GLY A 528 -5.28 -5.22 27.16
N ASN A 529 -5.64 -3.96 27.38
CA ASN A 529 -6.18 -3.05 26.38
C ASN A 529 -5.15 -2.52 25.37
N ILE A 530 -3.86 -2.82 25.57
CA ILE A 530 -2.81 -2.53 24.58
C ILE A 530 -2.79 -3.61 23.50
N ARG A 531 -2.99 -4.87 23.90
CA ARG A 531 -2.95 -6.03 23.01
C ARG A 531 -4.29 -6.24 22.30
N ILE A 532 -5.40 -5.91 22.94
CA ILE A 532 -6.75 -5.98 22.38
C ILE A 532 -7.48 -4.70 22.72
N SER A 533 -7.89 -3.92 21.73
CA SER A 533 -8.44 -2.58 21.94
C SER A 533 -9.65 -2.26 21.08
N ASP A 534 -10.55 -1.48 21.67
CA ASP A 534 -11.65 -0.86 20.95
C ASP A 534 -11.17 0.38 20.17
N THR A 535 -11.84 0.68 19.08
CA THR A 535 -11.65 1.91 18.30
C THR A 535 -12.97 2.64 18.13
N GLY A 536 -12.92 3.91 17.73
CA GLY A 536 -14.09 4.57 17.18
C GLY A 536 -14.42 4.06 15.77
N ILE A 537 -15.59 4.43 15.26
CA ILE A 537 -16.05 4.12 13.89
C ILE A 537 -15.20 4.94 12.90
N ARG A 538 -14.30 4.28 12.19
CA ARG A 538 -13.34 4.91 11.27
C ARG A 538 -12.59 3.86 10.44
N GLU A 539 -13.31 3.09 9.65
CA GLU A 539 -12.84 1.87 8.98
C GLU A 539 -11.56 2.09 8.16
N ALA A 540 -11.51 3.18 7.38
CA ALA A 540 -10.34 3.52 6.59
C ALA A 540 -9.09 3.73 7.47
N THR A 541 -9.24 4.42 8.59
CA THR A 541 -8.16 4.70 9.53
C THR A 541 -7.78 3.47 10.36
N ILE A 542 -8.73 2.58 10.68
CA ILE A 542 -8.43 1.28 11.31
C ILE A 542 -7.48 0.47 10.41
N ILE A 543 -7.75 0.37 9.12
CA ILE A 543 -6.88 -0.35 8.19
C ILE A 543 -5.51 0.32 8.07
N GLY A 544 -5.46 1.63 7.86
CA GLY A 544 -4.18 2.34 7.78
C GLY A 544 -3.36 2.27 9.08
N GLN A 545 -4.01 2.33 10.23
CA GLN A 545 -3.39 2.09 11.54
C GLN A 545 -2.72 0.71 11.57
N GLY A 546 -3.39 -0.33 11.07
CA GLY A 546 -2.82 -1.67 10.90
C GLY A 546 -1.60 -1.70 10.00
N ILE A 547 -1.62 -0.97 8.87
CA ILE A 547 -0.47 -0.86 7.96
C ILE A 547 0.74 -0.30 8.72
N GLY A 548 0.57 0.81 9.43
CA GLY A 548 1.66 1.45 10.17
C GLY A 548 2.24 0.57 11.29
N LEU A 549 1.38 -0.13 12.04
CA LEU A 549 1.81 -1.08 13.07
C LEU A 549 2.63 -2.24 12.47
N ALA A 550 2.17 -2.79 11.34
CA ALA A 550 2.84 -3.87 10.64
C ALA A 550 4.22 -3.44 10.10
N MET A 551 4.33 -2.24 9.55
CA MET A 551 5.61 -1.66 9.09
C MET A 551 6.62 -1.45 10.23
N ARG A 552 6.16 -1.38 11.47
CA ARG A 552 6.97 -1.29 12.69
C ARG A 552 7.24 -2.67 13.34
N GLY A 553 7.00 -3.78 12.60
CA GLY A 553 7.33 -5.15 13.03
C GLY A 553 6.39 -5.77 14.06
N LEU A 554 5.22 -5.18 14.29
CA LEU A 554 4.11 -5.81 15.00
C LEU A 554 3.28 -6.68 14.05
N ARG A 555 2.39 -7.51 14.61
CA ARG A 555 1.49 -8.38 13.85
C ARG A 555 0.03 -7.98 14.12
N PRO A 556 -0.44 -6.91 13.47
CA PRO A 556 -1.79 -6.41 13.69
C PRO A 556 -2.85 -7.30 13.04
N ILE A 557 -3.96 -7.47 13.75
CA ILE A 557 -5.23 -7.99 13.24
C ILE A 557 -6.24 -6.83 13.39
N ALA A 558 -6.57 -6.18 12.28
CA ALA A 558 -7.50 -5.08 12.25
C ALA A 558 -8.91 -5.59 11.91
N GLU A 559 -9.87 -5.30 12.75
CA GLU A 559 -11.24 -5.76 12.59
C GLU A 559 -12.14 -4.67 12.03
N ILE A 560 -12.89 -5.01 10.97
CA ILE A 560 -14.05 -4.28 10.46
C ILE A 560 -15.27 -5.18 10.69
N GLN A 561 -16.30 -4.66 11.35
CA GLN A 561 -17.43 -5.47 11.83
C GLN A 561 -18.10 -6.28 10.71
N TYR A 562 -18.39 -5.65 9.57
CA TYR A 562 -19.07 -6.29 8.44
C TYR A 562 -18.40 -5.97 7.12
N LEU A 563 -18.45 -6.92 6.18
CA LEU A 563 -17.84 -6.80 4.87
C LEU A 563 -18.36 -5.61 4.05
N ASP A 564 -19.63 -5.26 4.20
CA ASP A 564 -20.21 -4.09 3.53
C ASP A 564 -19.61 -2.76 4.02
N TYR A 565 -19.21 -2.67 5.29
CA TYR A 565 -18.56 -1.49 5.85
C TYR A 565 -17.09 -1.38 5.44
N LEU A 566 -16.47 -2.49 5.06
CA LEU A 566 -15.10 -2.50 4.52
C LEU A 566 -14.96 -1.60 3.29
N LEU A 567 -16.04 -1.31 2.57
CA LEU A 567 -16.04 -0.42 1.40
C LEU A 567 -15.52 0.98 1.72
N TYR A 568 -15.70 1.50 2.95
CA TYR A 568 -15.09 2.76 3.37
C TYR A 568 -13.55 2.70 3.41
N ALA A 569 -12.98 1.52 3.65
CA ALA A 569 -11.54 1.30 3.69
C ALA A 569 -10.96 0.79 2.36
N LEU A 570 -11.80 0.50 1.36
CA LEU A 570 -11.38 -0.17 0.13
C LEU A 570 -10.26 0.61 -0.59
N GLN A 571 -10.32 1.95 -0.59
CA GLN A 571 -9.28 2.77 -1.20
C GLN A 571 -7.94 2.60 -0.49
N ILE A 572 -7.89 2.64 0.84
CA ILE A 572 -6.64 2.48 1.60
C ILE A 572 -6.09 1.05 1.43
N MET A 573 -6.95 0.06 1.37
CA MET A 573 -6.55 -1.32 1.07
C MET A 573 -5.96 -1.45 -0.33
N SER A 574 -6.61 -0.87 -1.34
CA SER A 574 -6.20 -0.90 -2.74
C SER A 574 -4.91 -0.11 -2.98
N ASP A 575 -4.89 1.17 -2.58
CA ASP A 575 -3.86 2.10 -2.99
C ASP A 575 -2.61 2.02 -2.11
N ASP A 576 -2.76 1.75 -0.82
CA ASP A 576 -1.61 1.68 0.10
C ASP A 576 -1.18 0.23 0.37
N LEU A 577 -2.05 -0.61 0.95
CA LEU A 577 -1.67 -1.95 1.40
C LEU A 577 -1.33 -2.89 0.24
N ALA A 578 -2.23 -3.01 -0.75
CA ALA A 578 -2.07 -3.94 -1.86
C ALA A 578 -0.86 -3.63 -2.74
N THR A 579 -0.52 -2.35 -2.89
CA THR A 579 0.58 -1.93 -3.76
C THR A 579 1.92 -1.77 -3.03
N LEU A 580 1.96 -1.82 -1.70
CA LEU A 580 3.15 -1.46 -0.92
C LEU A 580 4.41 -2.23 -1.35
N ARG A 581 4.31 -3.55 -1.41
CA ARG A 581 5.42 -4.42 -1.79
C ARG A 581 5.81 -4.20 -3.25
N TYR A 582 4.82 -4.12 -4.15
CA TYR A 582 5.02 -3.88 -5.57
C TYR A 582 5.72 -2.54 -5.84
N ARG A 583 5.18 -1.42 -5.30
CA ARG A 583 5.70 -0.08 -5.59
C ARG A 583 7.08 0.20 -4.97
N THR A 584 7.51 -0.60 -4.00
CA THR A 584 8.85 -0.51 -3.37
C THR A 584 9.83 -1.57 -3.87
N PHE A 585 9.51 -2.27 -4.95
CA PHE A 585 10.34 -3.37 -5.46
C PHE A 585 10.69 -4.41 -4.37
N GLY A 586 9.71 -4.77 -3.53
CA GLY A 586 9.88 -5.74 -2.44
C GLY A 586 10.67 -5.22 -1.23
N LYS A 587 10.96 -3.90 -1.13
CA LYS A 587 11.80 -3.35 -0.05
C LYS A 587 11.03 -2.89 1.19
N GLN A 588 9.71 -2.91 1.14
CA GLN A 588 8.83 -2.71 2.30
C GLN A 588 7.73 -3.76 2.33
N LYS A 589 7.23 -4.06 3.52
CA LYS A 589 6.10 -4.96 3.75
C LYS A 589 5.25 -4.48 4.92
N ALA A 590 3.98 -4.87 4.91
CA ALA A 590 3.04 -4.66 6.00
C ALA A 590 2.18 -5.93 6.17
N PRO A 591 2.61 -6.93 6.96
CA PRO A 591 1.88 -8.17 7.18
C PRO A 591 0.67 -7.94 8.10
N LEU A 592 -0.32 -7.21 7.60
CA LEU A 592 -1.58 -6.91 8.24
C LEU A 592 -2.61 -8.00 7.94
N ILE A 593 -3.29 -8.50 8.96
CA ILE A 593 -4.45 -9.35 8.80
C ILE A 593 -5.70 -8.49 9.01
N ILE A 594 -6.57 -8.45 8.02
CA ILE A 594 -7.87 -7.78 8.10
C ILE A 594 -8.92 -8.84 8.37
N ARG A 595 -9.63 -8.69 9.47
CA ARG A 595 -10.71 -9.57 9.89
C ARG A 595 -12.05 -8.89 9.62
N THR A 596 -12.97 -9.60 8.97
CA THR A 596 -14.34 -9.12 8.77
C THR A 596 -15.31 -10.28 8.68
N ARG A 597 -16.60 -10.00 8.75
CA ARG A 597 -17.67 -10.96 8.63
C ARG A 597 -18.50 -10.67 7.40
N GLY A 598 -18.75 -11.70 6.63
CA GLY A 598 -19.55 -11.61 5.42
C GLY A 598 -20.24 -12.94 5.13
N HIS A 599 -20.79 -13.03 3.94
CA HIS A 599 -21.57 -14.15 3.45
C HIS A 599 -22.83 -14.42 4.28
N ARG A 600 -23.95 -14.45 3.57
CA ARG A 600 -25.27 -14.73 4.14
C ARG A 600 -25.69 -13.78 5.25
N LEU A 601 -25.53 -12.47 4.97
CA LEU A 601 -26.18 -11.40 5.72
C LEU A 601 -27.51 -11.04 5.06
N GLU A 602 -28.39 -10.35 5.78
CA GLU A 602 -29.71 -9.97 5.30
C GLU A 602 -29.82 -8.48 4.97
N GLY A 603 -30.57 -8.19 3.90
CA GLY A 603 -30.95 -6.84 3.52
C GLY A 603 -29.88 -6.04 2.82
N ILE A 604 -30.22 -4.81 2.44
CA ILE A 604 -29.43 -3.95 1.53
C ILE A 604 -28.07 -3.57 2.13
N TRP A 605 -28.04 -3.26 3.45
CA TRP A 605 -26.88 -2.71 4.13
C TRP A 605 -25.95 -3.80 4.69
N HIS A 606 -26.41 -5.04 4.69
CA HIS A 606 -25.69 -6.21 5.16
C HIS A 606 -25.78 -7.32 4.11
N ALA A 607 -25.53 -6.98 2.85
CA ALA A 607 -25.59 -7.96 1.75
C ALA A 607 -24.47 -9.01 1.83
N GLY A 608 -23.32 -8.64 2.38
CA GLY A 608 -22.26 -9.57 2.77
C GLY A 608 -21.37 -10.09 1.66
N SER A 609 -21.55 -9.67 0.40
CA SER A 609 -20.87 -10.30 -0.72
C SER A 609 -20.45 -9.35 -1.85
N PRO A 610 -19.78 -8.19 -1.59
CA PRO A 610 -19.28 -7.32 -2.65
C PRO A 610 -17.95 -7.86 -3.26
N MET A 611 -17.89 -9.15 -3.56
CA MET A 611 -16.62 -9.85 -3.86
C MET A 611 -16.00 -9.42 -5.19
N GLY A 612 -16.80 -9.11 -6.19
CA GLY A 612 -16.30 -8.63 -7.48
C GLY A 612 -15.48 -7.33 -7.34
N GLY A 613 -15.94 -6.39 -6.53
CA GLY A 613 -15.20 -5.17 -6.21
C GLY A 613 -13.91 -5.46 -5.42
N ILE A 614 -13.95 -6.37 -4.47
CA ILE A 614 -12.81 -6.77 -3.64
C ILE A 614 -11.74 -7.45 -4.50
N ILE A 615 -12.07 -8.47 -5.27
CA ILE A 615 -11.12 -9.23 -6.10
C ILE A 615 -10.41 -8.31 -7.10
N ASN A 616 -11.14 -7.38 -7.73
CA ASN A 616 -10.57 -6.52 -8.75
C ASN A 616 -9.64 -5.44 -8.17
N ASN A 617 -9.90 -4.94 -6.97
CA ASN A 617 -9.14 -3.84 -6.38
C ASN A 617 -7.99 -4.28 -5.44
N LEU A 618 -8.03 -5.50 -4.89
CA LEU A 618 -7.08 -5.91 -3.84
C LEU A 618 -5.96 -6.83 -4.33
N ARG A 619 -5.46 -6.62 -5.57
CA ARG A 619 -4.31 -7.36 -6.09
C ARG A 619 -3.05 -7.03 -5.28
N GLY A 620 -2.53 -8.01 -4.53
CA GLY A 620 -1.43 -7.88 -3.56
C GLY A 620 -1.85 -8.14 -2.11
N ILE A 621 -3.13 -8.45 -1.88
CA ILE A 621 -3.67 -8.90 -0.59
C ILE A 621 -4.30 -10.29 -0.81
N HIS A 622 -4.01 -11.24 0.07
CA HIS A 622 -4.71 -12.53 0.01
C HIS A 622 -6.17 -12.36 0.45
N VAL A 623 -7.11 -12.96 -0.28
CA VAL A 623 -8.54 -12.92 0.04
C VAL A 623 -9.01 -14.34 0.36
N LEU A 624 -9.35 -14.57 1.63
CA LEU A 624 -9.64 -15.86 2.22
C LEU A 624 -11.10 -15.93 2.62
N VAL A 625 -11.77 -17.01 2.20
CA VAL A 625 -13.23 -17.19 2.34
C VAL A 625 -13.54 -18.54 3.01
N PRO A 626 -13.19 -18.71 4.29
CA PRO A 626 -13.38 -19.97 5.01
C PRO A 626 -14.86 -20.34 5.10
N ARG A 627 -15.18 -21.64 4.88
CA ARG A 627 -16.55 -22.17 4.98
C ARG A 627 -17.05 -22.30 6.42
N ASN A 628 -16.15 -22.31 7.40
CA ASN A 628 -16.46 -22.48 8.82
C ASN A 628 -15.37 -21.87 9.72
N MET A 629 -15.55 -21.87 11.03
CA MET A 629 -14.62 -21.22 11.96
C MET A 629 -13.34 -22.03 12.19
N THR A 630 -13.37 -23.35 12.05
CA THR A 630 -12.15 -24.17 12.07
C THR A 630 -11.22 -23.80 10.90
N LYS A 631 -11.74 -23.63 9.67
CA LYS A 631 -10.94 -23.18 8.54
C LYS A 631 -10.42 -21.75 8.72
N ALA A 632 -11.26 -20.85 9.26
CA ALA A 632 -10.85 -19.48 9.58
C ALA A 632 -9.70 -19.45 10.59
N ALA A 633 -9.79 -20.20 11.68
CA ALA A 633 -8.73 -20.32 12.69
C ALA A 633 -7.42 -20.82 12.07
N GLY A 634 -7.48 -21.82 11.18
CA GLY A 634 -6.33 -22.31 10.43
C GLY A 634 -5.68 -21.25 9.54
N PHE A 635 -6.48 -20.38 8.90
CA PHE A 635 -5.95 -19.25 8.10
C PHE A 635 -5.22 -18.22 8.96
N TYR A 636 -5.74 -17.85 10.13
CA TYR A 636 -5.00 -16.95 11.03
C TYR A 636 -3.65 -17.52 11.44
N ASN A 637 -3.58 -18.83 11.73
CA ASN A 637 -2.32 -19.49 12.08
C ASN A 637 -1.34 -19.54 10.89
N THR A 638 -1.83 -19.73 9.66
CA THR A 638 -1.03 -19.67 8.43
C THR A 638 -0.47 -18.28 8.19
N LEU A 639 -1.33 -17.25 8.26
CA LEU A 639 -0.96 -15.87 8.03
C LEU A 639 0.08 -15.36 9.04
N LEU A 640 -0.01 -15.77 10.31
CA LEU A 640 0.98 -15.41 11.33
C LEU A 640 2.33 -16.09 11.13
N ALA A 641 2.39 -17.19 10.39
CA ALA A 641 3.62 -17.85 9.98
C ALA A 641 4.25 -17.20 8.74
N GLY A 642 3.45 -16.52 7.91
CA GLY A 642 3.89 -15.79 6.72
C GLY A 642 4.05 -14.28 6.93
N ASP A 643 4.33 -13.54 5.85
CA ASP A 643 4.58 -12.09 5.89
C ASP A 643 3.81 -11.26 4.85
N ASP A 644 2.76 -11.83 4.26
CA ASP A 644 1.86 -11.15 3.34
C ASP A 644 0.62 -10.59 4.06
N PRO A 645 0.02 -9.50 3.56
CA PRO A 645 -1.26 -9.02 4.06
C PRO A 645 -2.41 -9.90 3.56
N ALA A 646 -3.47 -10.00 4.37
CA ALA A 646 -4.65 -10.77 4.00
C ALA A 646 -5.95 -10.18 4.54
N LEU A 647 -7.04 -10.45 3.81
CA LEU A 647 -8.42 -10.25 4.20
C LEU A 647 -9.05 -11.62 4.49
N VAL A 648 -9.50 -11.84 5.72
CA VAL A 648 -10.23 -13.05 6.13
C VAL A 648 -11.70 -12.69 6.29
N ILE A 649 -12.57 -13.32 5.51
CA ILE A 649 -14.01 -13.08 5.50
C ILE A 649 -14.70 -14.25 6.20
N GLU A 650 -14.97 -14.11 7.48
CA GLU A 650 -15.62 -15.13 8.30
C GLU A 650 -17.11 -15.24 7.98
N CYS A 651 -17.65 -16.45 7.96
CA CYS A 651 -19.09 -16.68 7.76
C CYS A 651 -19.91 -16.16 8.95
N LEU A 652 -20.66 -15.06 8.81
CA LEU A 652 -21.44 -14.48 9.90
C LEU A 652 -22.40 -15.49 10.51
N ASN A 653 -23.16 -16.21 9.70
CA ASN A 653 -24.11 -17.21 10.18
C ASN A 653 -23.44 -18.54 10.62
N GLY A 654 -22.10 -18.60 10.67
CA GLY A 654 -21.31 -19.73 11.12
C GLY A 654 -21.05 -19.77 12.62
N TYR A 655 -21.02 -18.62 13.31
CA TYR A 655 -20.56 -18.51 14.70
C TYR A 655 -21.33 -19.35 15.73
N ARG A 656 -22.62 -19.58 15.52
CA ARG A 656 -23.50 -20.39 16.39
C ARG A 656 -23.69 -21.82 15.89
N LEU A 657 -23.12 -22.19 14.76
CA LEU A 657 -23.14 -23.58 14.31
C LEU A 657 -22.21 -24.42 15.18
N LYS A 658 -22.56 -25.71 15.30
CA LYS A 658 -21.76 -26.65 16.08
C LYS A 658 -20.63 -27.21 15.24
N GLU A 659 -19.40 -27.01 15.71
CA GLU A 659 -18.18 -27.60 15.16
C GLU A 659 -17.45 -28.40 16.26
N GLU A 660 -16.70 -29.42 15.87
CA GLU A 660 -15.87 -30.18 16.80
C GLU A 660 -14.63 -29.35 17.16
N LEU A 661 -14.36 -29.20 18.48
CA LEU A 661 -13.27 -28.38 18.99
C LEU A 661 -11.91 -29.03 18.70
N PRO A 662 -11.01 -28.40 17.91
CA PRO A 662 -9.67 -28.91 17.70
C PRO A 662 -8.81 -28.87 18.97
N THR A 663 -7.94 -29.88 19.15
CA THR A 663 -7.02 -29.96 20.29
C THR A 663 -5.71 -29.22 20.09
N ASN A 664 -5.37 -28.86 18.86
CA ASN A 664 -4.13 -28.18 18.46
C ASN A 664 -4.37 -26.72 18.04
N LEU A 665 -5.21 -26.00 18.78
CA LEU A 665 -5.48 -24.58 18.58
C LEU A 665 -4.18 -23.75 18.56
N GLY A 666 -4.12 -22.73 17.71
CA GLY A 666 -2.94 -21.90 17.48
C GLY A 666 -1.80 -22.58 16.70
N ASP A 667 -2.01 -23.82 16.20
CA ASP A 667 -0.94 -24.59 15.56
C ASP A 667 -1.33 -25.25 14.23
N PHE A 668 -2.60 -25.69 14.05
CA PHE A 668 -3.05 -26.18 12.75
C PHE A 668 -3.14 -25.03 11.73
N LYS A 669 -2.96 -25.35 10.43
CA LYS A 669 -2.83 -24.37 9.36
C LYS A 669 -3.64 -24.77 8.14
N THR A 670 -4.40 -23.84 7.60
CA THR A 670 -5.10 -23.99 6.32
C THR A 670 -4.22 -23.38 5.23
N PRO A 671 -3.88 -24.11 4.15
CA PRO A 671 -3.04 -23.58 3.08
C PRO A 671 -3.79 -22.52 2.26
N ILE A 672 -3.05 -21.55 1.74
CA ILE A 672 -3.60 -20.46 0.91
C ILE A 672 -3.43 -20.83 -0.56
N GLY A 673 -4.46 -20.54 -1.38
CA GLY A 673 -4.44 -20.82 -2.81
C GLY A 673 -4.73 -22.29 -3.17
N ILE A 674 -5.02 -23.12 -2.20
CA ILE A 674 -5.35 -24.54 -2.39
C ILE A 674 -6.85 -24.72 -2.20
N VAL A 675 -7.51 -25.36 -3.14
CA VAL A 675 -8.92 -25.75 -3.04
C VAL A 675 -9.05 -27.08 -2.31
N GLU A 676 -10.24 -27.37 -1.77
CA GLU A 676 -10.52 -28.64 -1.09
C GLU A 676 -11.71 -29.36 -1.72
N THR A 677 -11.52 -30.61 -2.17
CA THR A 677 -12.63 -31.46 -2.56
C THR A 677 -13.31 -31.97 -1.29
N VAL A 678 -14.45 -31.38 -0.96
CA VAL A 678 -15.21 -31.72 0.27
C VAL A 678 -16.16 -32.89 0.07
N LYS A 679 -16.50 -33.21 -1.17
CA LYS A 679 -17.24 -34.39 -1.56
C LYS A 679 -16.78 -34.83 -2.94
N GLU A 680 -16.35 -36.08 -3.05
CA GLU A 680 -16.08 -36.70 -4.34
C GLU A 680 -17.39 -36.98 -5.11
N GLY A 681 -17.33 -36.89 -6.43
CA GLY A 681 -18.44 -37.14 -7.33
C GLY A 681 -17.98 -37.45 -8.77
N LYS A 682 -18.89 -37.74 -9.67
CA LYS A 682 -18.55 -38.15 -11.05
C LYS A 682 -19.39 -37.47 -12.14
N ASP A 683 -20.51 -36.85 -11.79
CA ASP A 683 -21.47 -36.37 -12.78
C ASP A 683 -21.32 -34.91 -13.11
N ILE A 684 -20.98 -34.02 -12.12
CA ILE A 684 -20.79 -32.60 -12.27
C ILE A 684 -19.87 -32.08 -11.18
N THR A 685 -18.97 -31.13 -11.51
CA THR A 685 -18.19 -30.33 -10.57
C THR A 685 -18.95 -29.08 -10.18
N VAL A 686 -19.17 -28.87 -8.87
CA VAL A 686 -19.74 -27.65 -8.32
C VAL A 686 -18.72 -26.97 -7.44
N VAL A 687 -18.30 -25.74 -7.81
CA VAL A 687 -17.34 -24.92 -7.06
C VAL A 687 -18.10 -23.84 -6.31
N SER A 688 -17.81 -23.68 -5.01
CA SER A 688 -18.38 -22.62 -4.18
C SER A 688 -17.42 -22.25 -3.03
N TYR A 689 -17.82 -21.33 -2.17
CA TYR A 689 -17.02 -20.87 -1.04
C TYR A 689 -17.90 -20.32 0.09
N GLY A 690 -17.29 -20.12 1.27
CA GLY A 690 -17.94 -19.48 2.41
C GLY A 690 -19.23 -20.18 2.84
N SER A 691 -20.23 -19.40 3.24
CA SER A 691 -21.53 -19.92 3.69
C SER A 691 -22.32 -20.64 2.59
N THR A 692 -22.14 -20.27 1.34
CA THR A 692 -22.88 -20.84 0.19
C THR A 692 -22.52 -22.30 -0.04
N LEU A 693 -21.31 -22.71 0.35
CA LEU A 693 -20.88 -24.11 0.24
C LEU A 693 -21.80 -25.08 1.01
N ARG A 694 -22.38 -24.66 2.15
CA ARG A 694 -23.31 -25.51 2.92
C ARG A 694 -24.59 -25.77 2.13
N LEU A 695 -25.10 -24.76 1.42
CA LEU A 695 -26.28 -24.95 0.56
C LEU A 695 -26.00 -25.92 -0.59
N VAL A 696 -24.78 -25.85 -1.16
CA VAL A 696 -24.33 -26.82 -2.18
C VAL A 696 -24.27 -28.23 -1.61
N GLN A 697 -23.76 -28.39 -0.38
CA GLN A 697 -23.71 -29.70 0.30
C GLN A 697 -25.11 -30.27 0.56
N ASP A 698 -26.07 -29.42 0.95
CA ASP A 698 -27.46 -29.86 1.19
C ASP A 698 -28.16 -30.16 -0.13
N ALA A 699 -28.04 -29.36 -1.17
CA ALA A 699 -28.55 -29.65 -2.50
C ALA A 699 -27.98 -30.96 -3.08
N ALA A 700 -26.70 -31.25 -2.82
CA ALA A 700 -26.08 -32.49 -3.28
C ALA A 700 -26.68 -33.77 -2.65
N LYS A 701 -27.22 -33.67 -1.42
CA LYS A 701 -27.93 -34.77 -0.77
C LYS A 701 -29.26 -35.10 -1.51
N ASP A 702 -29.97 -34.06 -1.92
CA ASP A 702 -31.23 -34.18 -2.66
C ASP A 702 -30.98 -34.64 -4.10
N LEU A 703 -29.93 -34.13 -4.75
CA LEU A 703 -29.49 -34.58 -6.08
C LEU A 703 -29.10 -36.05 -6.13
N ALA A 704 -28.47 -36.56 -5.05
CA ALA A 704 -28.14 -37.99 -4.94
C ALA A 704 -29.38 -38.86 -4.94
N GLN A 705 -30.54 -38.40 -4.43
CA GLN A 705 -31.80 -39.15 -4.43
C GLN A 705 -32.36 -39.34 -5.83
N VAL A 706 -32.05 -38.43 -6.77
CA VAL A 706 -32.41 -38.52 -8.18
C VAL A 706 -31.29 -39.10 -9.07
N GLY A 707 -30.24 -39.63 -8.46
CA GLY A 707 -29.14 -40.32 -9.13
C GLY A 707 -28.12 -39.40 -9.81
N ILE A 708 -27.90 -38.20 -9.27
CA ILE A 708 -26.84 -37.29 -9.68
C ILE A 708 -25.80 -37.23 -8.58
N ASP A 709 -24.55 -37.58 -8.93
CA ASP A 709 -23.39 -37.61 -8.01
C ASP A 709 -22.49 -36.40 -8.22
N VAL A 710 -22.72 -35.37 -7.38
CA VAL A 710 -22.05 -34.08 -7.43
C VAL A 710 -20.67 -34.15 -6.76
N GLU A 711 -19.64 -33.68 -7.46
CA GLU A 711 -18.34 -33.33 -6.85
C GLU A 711 -18.35 -31.90 -6.35
N ILE A 712 -18.00 -31.71 -5.09
CA ILE A 712 -18.05 -30.38 -4.46
C ILE A 712 -16.64 -29.91 -4.12
N ILE A 713 -16.27 -28.72 -4.64
CA ILE A 713 -15.00 -28.07 -4.38
C ILE A 713 -15.24 -26.78 -3.58
N ASP A 714 -14.55 -26.67 -2.43
CA ASP A 714 -14.42 -25.46 -1.64
C ASP A 714 -13.23 -24.65 -2.14
N ALA A 715 -13.49 -23.44 -2.64
CA ALA A 715 -12.44 -22.55 -3.12
C ALA A 715 -11.48 -22.11 -2.00
N GLN A 716 -11.94 -21.95 -0.76
CA GLN A 716 -11.20 -21.53 0.43
C GLN A 716 -10.52 -20.16 0.33
N SER A 717 -9.92 -19.82 -0.82
CA SER A 717 -9.31 -18.52 -1.12
C SER A 717 -9.62 -18.09 -2.54
N LEU A 718 -9.72 -16.78 -2.75
CA LEU A 718 -10.01 -16.17 -4.05
C LEU A 718 -8.80 -15.41 -4.62
N LEU A 719 -7.90 -14.92 -3.78
CA LEU A 719 -6.62 -14.33 -4.17
C LEU A 719 -5.50 -14.91 -3.30
N PRO A 720 -4.69 -15.83 -3.87
CA PRO A 720 -4.84 -16.50 -5.16
C PRO A 720 -5.91 -17.60 -5.11
N PHE A 721 -6.37 -18.00 -6.28
CA PHE A 721 -7.32 -19.12 -6.45
C PHE A 721 -6.63 -20.29 -7.12
N ASP A 722 -6.80 -21.49 -6.56
CA ASP A 722 -6.46 -22.81 -7.13
C ASP A 722 -5.09 -22.88 -7.84
N VAL A 723 -4.03 -22.55 -7.13
CA VAL A 723 -2.65 -22.51 -7.69
C VAL A 723 -2.14 -23.89 -8.12
N THR A 724 -2.78 -24.97 -7.67
CA THR A 724 -2.47 -26.37 -8.02
C THR A 724 -3.30 -26.92 -9.17
N HIS A 725 -4.23 -26.11 -9.69
CA HIS A 725 -5.13 -26.48 -10.78
C HIS A 725 -5.95 -27.75 -10.48
N ASP A 726 -6.48 -27.87 -9.26
CA ASP A 726 -7.27 -29.03 -8.86
C ASP A 726 -8.71 -28.95 -9.39
N CYS A 727 -9.24 -27.73 -9.60
CA CYS A 727 -10.56 -27.56 -10.22
C CYS A 727 -10.63 -28.14 -11.64
N VAL A 728 -9.61 -27.88 -12.47
CA VAL A 728 -9.61 -28.44 -13.84
C VAL A 728 -9.46 -29.95 -13.84
N LYS A 729 -8.78 -30.57 -12.87
CA LYS A 729 -8.71 -32.04 -12.71
C LYS A 729 -10.08 -32.63 -12.42
N SER A 730 -10.86 -31.95 -11.58
CA SER A 730 -12.25 -32.30 -11.31
C SER A 730 -13.14 -32.18 -12.57
N VAL A 731 -13.03 -31.01 -13.27
CA VAL A 731 -13.78 -30.80 -14.51
C VAL A 731 -13.43 -31.85 -15.57
N ALA A 732 -12.16 -32.25 -15.69
CA ALA A 732 -11.74 -33.33 -16.61
C ALA A 732 -12.35 -34.68 -16.27
N LYS A 733 -12.71 -34.92 -15.01
CA LYS A 733 -13.41 -36.16 -14.53
C LYS A 733 -14.90 -36.10 -14.78
N THR A 734 -15.55 -34.96 -14.52
CA THR A 734 -17.02 -34.84 -14.52
C THR A 734 -17.58 -34.27 -15.81
N ASN A 735 -16.77 -33.58 -16.61
CA ASN A 735 -17.09 -32.91 -17.88
C ASN A 735 -18.16 -31.80 -17.78
N LYS A 736 -18.54 -31.38 -16.59
CA LYS A 736 -19.55 -30.35 -16.33
C LYS A 736 -19.14 -29.45 -15.19
N LEU A 737 -19.45 -28.15 -15.30
CA LEU A 737 -19.03 -27.15 -14.31
C LEU A 737 -20.20 -26.21 -13.96
N LEU A 738 -20.47 -26.09 -12.66
CA LEU A 738 -21.29 -25.05 -12.07
C LEU A 738 -20.49 -24.29 -11.00
N VAL A 739 -20.49 -22.97 -11.04
CA VAL A 739 -19.97 -22.11 -9.97
C VAL A 739 -21.13 -21.46 -9.24
N VAL A 740 -21.24 -21.67 -7.93
CA VAL A 740 -22.32 -21.13 -7.09
C VAL A 740 -21.77 -20.03 -6.20
N ASP A 741 -22.36 -18.85 -6.26
CA ASP A 741 -21.91 -17.62 -5.62
C ASP A 741 -23.10 -16.79 -5.14
N GLU A 742 -23.02 -16.19 -3.96
CA GLU A 742 -24.07 -15.29 -3.48
C GLU A 742 -23.86 -13.82 -3.84
N ASP A 743 -22.78 -13.49 -4.56
CA ASP A 743 -22.55 -12.16 -5.14
C ASP A 743 -23.46 -11.95 -6.37
N VAL A 744 -23.57 -10.73 -6.82
CA VAL A 744 -24.29 -10.37 -8.04
C VAL A 744 -23.62 -10.97 -9.29
N PRO A 745 -24.33 -11.13 -10.41
CA PRO A 745 -23.71 -11.58 -11.66
C PRO A 745 -22.48 -10.74 -12.02
N GLY A 746 -21.38 -11.39 -12.35
CA GLY A 746 -20.10 -10.72 -12.62
C GLY A 746 -19.19 -10.57 -11.40
N GLY A 747 -19.58 -11.09 -10.24
CA GLY A 747 -18.78 -11.15 -9.02
C GLY A 747 -17.71 -12.23 -9.04
N ALA A 748 -17.48 -12.88 -7.87
CA ALA A 748 -16.45 -13.93 -7.73
C ALA A 748 -16.65 -15.11 -8.67
N SER A 749 -17.90 -15.47 -8.98
CA SER A 749 -18.20 -16.56 -9.92
C SER A 749 -17.64 -16.36 -11.32
N ALA A 750 -17.67 -15.09 -11.82
CA ALA A 750 -17.08 -14.78 -13.13
C ALA A 750 -15.56 -14.95 -13.12
N TYR A 751 -14.90 -14.51 -12.05
CA TYR A 751 -13.46 -14.69 -11.84
C TYR A 751 -13.08 -16.18 -11.77
N ILE A 752 -13.76 -16.96 -10.92
CA ILE A 752 -13.54 -18.40 -10.78
C ILE A 752 -13.73 -19.12 -12.13
N LEU A 753 -14.79 -18.77 -12.84
CA LEU A 753 -15.10 -19.39 -14.15
C LEU A 753 -14.00 -19.10 -15.17
N GLN A 754 -13.51 -17.84 -15.23
CA GLN A 754 -12.41 -17.46 -16.11
C GLN A 754 -11.11 -18.21 -15.76
N GLU A 755 -10.76 -18.29 -14.47
CA GLU A 755 -9.57 -19.05 -14.03
C GLU A 755 -9.62 -20.51 -14.46
N ILE A 756 -10.74 -21.18 -14.24
CA ILE A 756 -10.87 -22.62 -14.60
C ILE A 756 -10.90 -22.80 -16.12
N LEU A 757 -11.70 -22.01 -16.84
CA LEU A 757 -11.92 -22.24 -18.28
C LEU A 757 -10.78 -21.75 -19.15
N GLU A 758 -10.26 -20.53 -18.90
CA GLU A 758 -9.22 -19.90 -19.73
C GLU A 758 -7.83 -20.24 -19.21
N ASN A 759 -7.51 -19.88 -17.96
CA ASN A 759 -6.15 -19.98 -17.45
C ASN A 759 -5.71 -21.42 -17.19
N GLN A 760 -6.64 -22.29 -16.75
CA GLN A 760 -6.38 -23.73 -16.55
C GLN A 760 -6.79 -24.58 -17.76
N ASN A 761 -7.27 -23.99 -18.87
CA ASN A 761 -7.74 -24.68 -20.07
C ASN A 761 -8.89 -25.68 -19.83
N GLY A 762 -9.75 -25.43 -18.85
CA GLY A 762 -10.83 -26.34 -18.47
C GLY A 762 -11.90 -26.51 -19.52
N TYR A 763 -12.09 -25.53 -20.41
CA TYR A 763 -13.14 -25.54 -21.43
C TYR A 763 -13.03 -26.76 -22.38
N GLN A 764 -11.83 -27.28 -22.62
CA GLN A 764 -11.63 -28.44 -23.52
C GLN A 764 -12.21 -29.76 -23.00
N TYR A 765 -12.57 -29.84 -21.73
CA TYR A 765 -13.13 -31.05 -21.10
C TYR A 765 -14.65 -31.03 -21.00
N LEU A 766 -15.29 -29.90 -21.32
CA LEU A 766 -16.73 -29.75 -21.12
C LEU A 766 -17.53 -30.44 -22.21
N ASP A 767 -18.59 -31.17 -21.79
CA ASP A 767 -19.62 -31.75 -22.64
C ASP A 767 -21.00 -31.07 -22.48
N SER A 768 -21.07 -30.04 -21.64
CA SER A 768 -22.24 -29.21 -21.41
C SER A 768 -21.82 -27.76 -21.22
N LYS A 769 -22.75 -26.82 -21.40
CA LYS A 769 -22.50 -25.40 -21.16
C LYS A 769 -22.11 -25.16 -19.69
N PRO A 770 -20.94 -24.58 -19.41
CA PRO A 770 -20.60 -24.18 -18.04
C PRO A 770 -21.57 -23.08 -17.57
N ALA A 771 -21.89 -23.11 -16.28
CA ALA A 771 -22.88 -22.19 -15.72
C ALA A 771 -22.38 -21.53 -14.43
N THR A 772 -22.96 -20.36 -14.15
CA THR A 772 -22.92 -19.73 -12.84
C THR A 772 -24.34 -19.66 -12.27
N LEU A 773 -24.45 -19.82 -10.96
CA LEU A 773 -25.64 -19.53 -10.19
C LEU A 773 -25.28 -18.45 -9.16
N THR A 774 -25.89 -17.27 -9.30
CA THR A 774 -25.56 -16.07 -8.51
C THR A 774 -26.79 -15.51 -7.84
N SER A 775 -26.62 -14.52 -6.94
CA SER A 775 -27.74 -13.68 -6.52
C SER A 775 -28.33 -12.92 -7.70
N LYS A 776 -29.49 -12.28 -7.50
CA LYS A 776 -30.10 -11.37 -8.49
C LYS A 776 -29.22 -10.12 -8.64
N ALA A 777 -29.37 -9.39 -9.76
CA ALA A 777 -28.55 -8.20 -10.07
C ALA A 777 -28.95 -6.97 -9.22
N HIS A 778 -29.22 -7.18 -7.96
CA HIS A 778 -29.54 -6.14 -6.96
C HIS A 778 -29.15 -6.64 -5.57
N ARG A 779 -28.98 -5.71 -4.62
CA ARG A 779 -28.76 -6.09 -3.22
C ARG A 779 -30.02 -6.78 -2.66
N PRO A 780 -29.85 -7.80 -1.78
CA PRO A 780 -30.96 -8.58 -1.28
C PRO A 780 -32.00 -7.73 -0.55
N ALA A 781 -33.29 -8.08 -0.70
CA ALA A 781 -34.33 -7.55 0.15
C ALA A 781 -34.19 -8.09 1.59
N TYR A 782 -34.84 -7.41 2.54
CA TYR A 782 -34.75 -7.78 3.94
C TYR A 782 -35.69 -8.94 4.30
N GLY A 783 -35.27 -9.72 5.28
CA GLY A 783 -36.04 -10.82 5.85
C GLY A 783 -35.89 -12.13 5.08
N THR A 784 -36.52 -13.20 5.60
CA THR A 784 -36.37 -14.58 5.08
C THR A 784 -36.79 -14.70 3.62
N ASP A 785 -37.93 -14.16 3.23
CA ASP A 785 -38.39 -14.19 1.85
C ASP A 785 -37.50 -13.33 0.94
N GLY A 786 -37.06 -12.17 1.45
CA GLY A 786 -36.13 -11.27 0.75
C GLY A 786 -34.81 -11.95 0.43
N ASP A 787 -34.24 -12.65 1.38
CA ASP A 787 -33.01 -13.42 1.21
C ASP A 787 -33.22 -14.59 0.23
N TYR A 788 -34.28 -15.36 0.42
CA TYR A 788 -34.61 -16.53 -0.41
C TYR A 788 -34.79 -16.18 -1.88
N PHE A 789 -35.54 -15.11 -2.19
CA PHE A 789 -35.79 -14.70 -3.56
C PHE A 789 -34.68 -13.88 -4.20
N SER A 790 -33.70 -13.42 -3.40
CA SER A 790 -32.58 -12.62 -3.89
C SER A 790 -31.29 -13.41 -4.08
N LYS A 791 -31.04 -14.42 -3.25
CA LYS A 791 -29.79 -15.22 -3.25
C LYS A 791 -30.07 -16.66 -3.62
N PRO A 792 -29.07 -17.44 -4.08
CA PRO A 792 -29.24 -18.86 -4.37
C PRO A 792 -29.74 -19.63 -3.15
N SER A 793 -30.82 -20.39 -3.35
CA SER A 793 -31.38 -21.35 -2.40
C SER A 793 -30.90 -22.78 -2.70
N ILE A 794 -31.24 -23.74 -1.85
CA ILE A 794 -31.00 -25.18 -2.06
C ILE A 794 -31.72 -25.64 -3.32
N GLU A 795 -32.97 -25.18 -3.51
CA GLU A 795 -33.80 -25.48 -4.64
C GLU A 795 -33.23 -24.92 -5.96
N ASP A 796 -32.76 -23.66 -5.96
CA ASP A 796 -32.12 -23.07 -7.14
C ASP A 796 -30.86 -23.86 -7.55
N ILE A 797 -30.06 -24.32 -6.57
CA ILE A 797 -28.87 -25.14 -6.83
C ILE A 797 -29.27 -26.50 -7.39
N PHE A 798 -30.27 -27.15 -6.80
CA PHE A 798 -30.80 -28.42 -7.28
C PHE A 798 -31.29 -28.30 -8.73
N GLU A 799 -32.17 -27.35 -8.99
CA GLU A 799 -32.75 -27.13 -10.30
C GLU A 799 -31.70 -26.81 -11.36
N LYS A 800 -30.71 -25.95 -11.02
CA LYS A 800 -29.63 -25.60 -11.93
C LYS A 800 -28.74 -26.77 -12.30
N VAL A 801 -28.38 -27.62 -11.34
CA VAL A 801 -27.62 -28.85 -11.59
C VAL A 801 -28.46 -29.83 -12.42
N TYR A 802 -29.74 -29.98 -12.07
CA TYR A 802 -30.66 -30.86 -12.78
C TYR A 802 -30.85 -30.44 -14.23
N ASP A 803 -30.96 -29.13 -14.52
CA ASP A 803 -31.07 -28.60 -15.88
C ASP A 803 -29.82 -28.93 -16.72
N ILE A 804 -28.62 -28.81 -16.15
CA ILE A 804 -27.37 -29.19 -16.82
C ILE A 804 -27.35 -30.68 -17.13
N MET A 805 -27.85 -31.52 -16.22
CA MET A 805 -27.94 -32.95 -16.42
C MET A 805 -29.04 -33.35 -17.41
N HIS A 806 -30.14 -32.59 -17.45
CA HIS A 806 -31.19 -32.75 -18.47
C HIS A 806 -30.63 -32.40 -19.87
N GLU A 807 -29.92 -31.29 -20.04
CA GLU A 807 -29.25 -30.92 -21.29
C GLU A 807 -28.32 -32.03 -21.78
N PHE A 808 -27.54 -32.62 -20.88
CA PHE A 808 -26.64 -33.72 -21.21
C PHE A 808 -27.36 -35.00 -21.57
N ASN A 809 -28.39 -35.39 -20.83
CA ASN A 809 -29.15 -36.61 -21.07
C ASN A 809 -30.63 -36.49 -20.78
N PRO A 810 -31.41 -35.89 -21.73
CA PRO A 810 -32.85 -35.66 -21.55
C PRO A 810 -33.70 -36.92 -21.48
N GLN A 811 -33.15 -38.08 -21.87
CA GLN A 811 -33.87 -39.35 -21.73
C GLN A 811 -33.84 -39.86 -20.28
N LYS A 812 -32.73 -39.70 -19.60
CA LYS A 812 -32.55 -40.08 -18.19
C LYS A 812 -33.15 -39.05 -17.24
N PHE A 813 -32.85 -37.77 -17.47
CA PHE A 813 -33.29 -36.68 -16.65
C PHE A 813 -34.40 -35.89 -17.38
N LYS A 814 -35.65 -36.11 -17.02
CA LYS A 814 -36.79 -35.42 -17.65
C LYS A 814 -36.88 -33.96 -17.18
N SER A 815 -37.38 -33.03 -18.04
CA SER A 815 -37.59 -31.66 -17.61
C SER A 815 -38.45 -31.59 -16.36
N LEU A 816 -38.11 -30.70 -15.43
CA LEU A 816 -38.91 -30.43 -14.23
C LEU A 816 -40.14 -29.58 -14.53
N TYR A 817 -40.07 -28.73 -15.54
CA TYR A 817 -41.10 -27.76 -15.93
C TYR A 817 -41.46 -27.89 -17.40
#